data_6e2139b534024304e4cb8f5660e4c42d
#
_entry.id   6e2139b534024304e4cb8f5660e4c42d
#
_cell.length_a   1.000
_cell.length_b   1.000
_cell.length_c   1.000
_cell.angle_alpha   90.00
_cell.angle_beta   90.00
_cell.angle_gamma   90.00
#
_symmetry.space_group_name_H-M   'P 1'
#
loop_
_entity.id
_entity.type
_entity.pdbx_description
1 polymer ?
#
loop_
_entity_poly.entity_id
_entity_poly.type
_entity_poly.pdbx_seq_one_letter_code
_entity_poly.pdbx_strand_id
1 'polypeptide(L)'
;MNLGLNKIICLIIISFLTFSRSLEAKPFEAEFEENIKKLKNRNEHVVELWDNTRGLPQNAIYAMNFDHAGFLWMATEEGLARHDGLEIKVFDKGGYNRMLDQTYYSFFKGKSGIWASSDRSIALLDKTITKVIDCNHIADNSWIMTLSEDDNGYLWIGTQDGNVHLWKNDTFSLLPNWKPEQGTETQSLFHKGDGIMLIGTNNGLYEYNYQKNTHRLLTERNIVARKVQVEGGRIYIAVPEKGVYRVEEDMKLVELVSFEKIKDVGFHTITKDKYNNLWAGSTENGLIRIHSGGIERFYFDEIKNYTIRNIQYDGENLYLGTHGRGLVIVKPAKVQKINHQELREKNVKALFQDSNDNYWIGTKSEGVYKIENGAIKSFNTSNGLLLNWVNTIGEDKNNIYVGSTAGISIIDKKTEKIIGSITEKTGLKSNYVYVVFEDSKETLWILTRYGGLHYREKGGELKRVSLPDKFRNTNFNTIKELQNGELMIGSMNYGAFRIADHEFKENIDLPLKPGENVIYAIHQDSSGDLWFGTHGGIVLYKDGKFSRLTRENGLSSVSVFSITHDGKRGIWISNNFGVQYFPEKELEKFKTSESESFHAASVVYNKSHGMPNSETNGLIFPAAFKDNTGKIWIPTVEGVGIINPMNMELKDNSANFKWDELLLGGEKISIENEGLLIPAGTSSFQVSFSNIDFTNPSEFTLYQRIPSKNEQWIPIREQRSIIFSGLRPGNYELQVRVMRNGQLDGIHTLPMEVKAFFFEMIWFRLIVVSLACILAYFIVTYIAKVKVNNTLEKLVQERTLELSSTNDLLKEALTKIESQNYSLKEITWQQSHLVRAPLTKALGLTHLLINYPKYKEVGKSKDQVKKEILETLEQLDKIVRETHKRSESLVNNK
;
A
#
# COMPACT_ATOMS: atom_id res chain seq x y z
N MET A 1 -19.13 -63.62 57.58
CA MET A 1 -18.22 -63.09 56.54
C MET A 1 -18.91 -62.28 55.46
N ASN A 2 -20.18 -61.91 55.57
CA ASN A 2 -20.95 -61.18 54.53
C ASN A 2 -21.34 -59.77 54.89
N LEU A 3 -20.83 -59.15 55.98
CA LEU A 3 -21.11 -57.76 56.33
C LEU A 3 -19.88 -56.88 56.03
N GLY A 4 -18.69 -57.42 55.68
CA GLY A 4 -17.52 -56.67 55.37
C GLY A 4 -17.42 -56.32 53.87
N LEU A 5 -17.92 -57.12 52.97
CA LEU A 5 -17.85 -56.98 51.54
C LEU A 5 -18.76 -55.88 50.99
N ASN A 6 -19.96 -55.77 51.58
CA ASN A 6 -20.89 -54.68 51.16
C ASN A 6 -20.46 -53.29 51.62
N LYS A 7 -19.69 -53.12 52.71
CA LYS A 7 -19.16 -51.85 53.13
C LYS A 7 -17.95 -51.44 52.24
N ILE A 8 -17.16 -52.39 51.75
CA ILE A 8 -16.05 -52.11 50.86
C ILE A 8 -16.57 -51.75 49.46
N ILE A 9 -17.63 -52.44 48.98
CA ILE A 9 -18.26 -52.09 47.69
C ILE A 9 -18.97 -50.73 47.75
N CYS A 10 -19.63 -50.36 48.82
CA CYS A 10 -20.20 -49.02 49.04
C CYS A 10 -19.12 -47.94 49.14
N LEU A 11 -17.99 -48.24 49.78
CA LEU A 11 -16.85 -47.28 49.83
C LEU A 11 -16.18 -47.09 48.47
N ILE A 12 -16.04 -48.12 47.65
CA ILE A 12 -15.51 -48.07 46.30
C ILE A 12 -16.49 -47.33 45.36
N ILE A 13 -17.79 -47.56 45.48
CA ILE A 13 -18.79 -46.83 44.68
C ILE A 13 -18.90 -45.37 45.12
N ILE A 14 -18.82 -45.07 46.42
CA ILE A 14 -18.78 -43.68 46.92
C ILE A 14 -17.46 -43.01 46.51
N SER A 15 -16.35 -43.70 46.50
CA SER A 15 -15.04 -43.19 46.01
C SER A 15 -15.05 -42.96 44.48
N PHE A 16 -15.73 -43.86 43.71
CA PHE A 16 -15.92 -43.66 42.27
C PHE A 16 -16.89 -42.52 41.95
N LEU A 17 -17.95 -42.35 42.74
CA LEU A 17 -18.89 -41.25 42.62
C LEU A 17 -18.31 -39.89 43.09
N THR A 18 -17.40 -39.89 44.05
CA THR A 18 -16.63 -38.68 44.43
C THR A 18 -15.49 -38.37 43.50
N PHE A 19 -14.86 -39.37 42.87
CA PHE A 19 -13.84 -39.18 41.85
C PHE A 19 -14.42 -38.76 40.49
N SER A 20 -15.66 -39.20 40.15
CA SER A 20 -16.36 -38.72 38.97
C SER A 20 -16.97 -37.31 39.15
N ARG A 21 -17.09 -36.84 40.40
CA ARG A 21 -17.50 -35.43 40.70
C ARG A 21 -16.34 -34.45 40.75
N SER A 22 -15.07 -34.89 40.81
CA SER A 22 -13.92 -34.01 40.77
C SER A 22 -13.31 -33.77 39.35
N LEU A 23 -13.89 -34.42 38.33
CA LEU A 23 -13.73 -34.13 36.92
C LEU A 23 -15.03 -33.48 36.38
N GLU A 24 -15.56 -32.49 37.09
CA GLU A 24 -16.43 -31.52 36.45
C GLU A 24 -15.54 -30.73 35.49
N ALA A 25 -15.57 -31.11 34.22
CA ALA A 25 -15.16 -30.25 33.14
C ALA A 25 -15.84 -28.90 33.41
N LYS A 26 -15.08 -27.85 33.59
CA LYS A 26 -15.61 -26.48 33.67
C LYS A 26 -16.70 -26.36 32.59
N PRO A 27 -17.88 -25.85 32.92
CA PRO A 27 -18.92 -25.70 31.91
C PRO A 27 -18.31 -24.98 30.73
N PHE A 28 -18.54 -25.46 29.51
CA PHE A 28 -18.02 -24.87 28.27
C PHE A 28 -18.29 -23.37 28.21
N GLU A 29 -19.36 -22.88 28.79
CA GLU A 29 -19.65 -21.44 28.94
C GLU A 29 -18.64 -20.69 29.81
N ALA A 30 -18.15 -21.28 30.92
CA ALA A 30 -17.18 -20.64 31.78
C ALA A 30 -15.78 -20.55 31.09
N GLU A 31 -15.41 -21.59 30.36
CA GLU A 31 -14.18 -21.62 29.56
C GLU A 31 -14.27 -20.68 28.35
N PHE A 32 -15.43 -20.60 27.73
CA PHE A 32 -15.73 -19.68 26.64
C PHE A 32 -15.71 -18.21 27.11
N GLU A 33 -16.32 -17.88 28.25
CA GLU A 33 -16.28 -16.55 28.87
C GLU A 33 -14.86 -16.16 29.31
N GLU A 34 -14.07 -17.11 29.83
CA GLU A 34 -12.66 -16.86 30.16
C GLU A 34 -11.81 -16.62 28.90
N ASN A 35 -12.06 -17.36 27.83
CA ASN A 35 -11.41 -17.17 26.54
C ASN A 35 -11.83 -15.85 25.87
N ILE A 36 -13.10 -15.46 25.96
CA ILE A 36 -13.57 -14.13 25.51
C ILE A 36 -12.89 -12.99 26.31
N LYS A 37 -12.73 -13.15 27.62
CA LYS A 37 -11.99 -12.18 28.45
C LYS A 37 -10.53 -12.06 28.02
N LYS A 38 -9.86 -13.15 27.67
CA LYS A 38 -8.49 -13.16 27.14
C LYS A 38 -8.40 -12.43 25.79
N LEU A 39 -9.41 -12.56 24.94
CA LEU A 39 -9.48 -11.92 23.62
C LEU A 39 -9.77 -10.43 23.66
N LYS A 40 -10.64 -9.97 24.56
CA LYS A 40 -10.87 -8.53 24.80
C LYS A 40 -9.59 -7.77 25.16
N ASN A 41 -8.57 -8.48 25.61
CA ASN A 41 -7.29 -7.91 26.04
C ASN A 41 -6.14 -8.12 25.04
N ARG A 42 -6.35 -8.77 23.89
CA ARG A 42 -5.28 -9.05 22.92
C ARG A 42 -5.15 -7.91 21.90
N ASN A 43 -4.21 -7.01 22.14
CA ASN A 43 -3.70 -6.04 21.14
C ASN A 43 -2.77 -6.73 20.12
N GLU A 44 -3.16 -7.93 19.65
CA GLU A 44 -2.32 -8.78 18.79
C GLU A 44 -2.58 -8.53 17.29
N HIS A 45 -3.58 -7.70 16.96
CA HIS A 45 -3.99 -7.50 15.58
C HIS A 45 -4.14 -6.01 15.25
N VAL A 46 -3.83 -5.69 14.01
CA VAL A 46 -4.15 -4.41 13.37
C VAL A 46 -5.34 -4.64 12.45
N VAL A 47 -6.31 -3.75 12.52
CA VAL A 47 -7.48 -3.79 11.63
C VAL A 47 -7.43 -2.60 10.70
N GLU A 48 -7.48 -2.87 9.40
CA GLU A 48 -7.58 -1.86 8.34
C GLU A 48 -8.94 -1.94 7.69
N LEU A 49 -9.55 -0.79 7.48
CA LEU A 49 -10.84 -0.67 6.81
C LEU A 49 -10.66 -0.05 5.43
N TRP A 50 -11.24 -0.70 4.42
CA TRP A 50 -11.35 -0.22 3.06
C TRP A 50 -12.82 -0.13 2.67
N ASP A 51 -13.33 1.07 2.56
CA ASP A 51 -14.71 1.38 2.22
C ASP A 51 -14.79 2.28 0.98
N ASN A 52 -15.98 2.79 0.68
CA ASN A 52 -16.18 3.67 -0.47
C ASN A 52 -15.39 4.99 -0.40
N THR A 53 -14.95 5.42 0.78
CA THR A 53 -14.06 6.59 0.92
C THR A 53 -12.63 6.31 0.47
N ARG A 54 -12.27 5.03 0.35
CA ARG A 54 -10.96 4.54 -0.11
C ARG A 54 -11.02 3.83 -1.46
N GLY A 55 -12.05 4.08 -2.26
CA GLY A 55 -12.13 3.60 -3.64
C GLY A 55 -12.93 2.33 -3.85
N LEU A 56 -13.52 1.72 -2.81
CA LEU A 56 -14.46 0.63 -3.01
C LEU A 56 -15.74 1.18 -3.67
N PRO A 57 -16.28 0.56 -4.73
CA PRO A 57 -17.46 1.10 -5.40
C PRO A 57 -18.69 1.09 -4.48
N GLN A 58 -18.80 0.05 -3.63
CA GLN A 58 -19.89 -0.08 -2.67
C GLN A 58 -19.44 -0.93 -1.47
N ASN A 59 -19.99 -0.66 -0.28
CA ASN A 59 -19.54 -1.29 0.98
C ASN A 59 -20.11 -2.70 1.24
N ALA A 60 -21.00 -3.22 0.39
CA ALA A 60 -21.46 -4.60 0.47
C ALA A 60 -20.60 -5.51 -0.44
N ILE A 61 -19.78 -6.36 0.16
CA ILE A 61 -18.96 -7.33 -0.54
C ILE A 61 -19.64 -8.70 -0.47
N TYR A 62 -20.05 -9.21 -1.64
CA TYR A 62 -20.72 -10.50 -1.77
C TYR A 62 -19.76 -11.68 -1.86
N ALA A 63 -18.68 -11.51 -2.61
CA ALA A 63 -17.64 -12.51 -2.77
C ALA A 63 -16.28 -11.85 -2.90
N MET A 64 -15.22 -12.56 -2.53
CA MET A 64 -13.85 -12.14 -2.79
C MET A 64 -12.91 -13.33 -2.94
N ASN A 65 -11.86 -13.18 -3.74
CA ASN A 65 -10.81 -14.17 -3.91
C ASN A 65 -9.54 -13.52 -4.47
N PHE A 66 -8.40 -14.17 -4.23
CA PHE A 66 -7.13 -13.81 -4.85
C PHE A 66 -6.99 -14.48 -6.21
N ASP A 67 -6.65 -13.70 -7.25
CA ASP A 67 -6.27 -14.27 -8.55
C ASP A 67 -4.87 -14.93 -8.50
N HIS A 68 -4.40 -15.43 -9.64
CA HIS A 68 -3.07 -16.05 -9.71
C HIS A 68 -1.91 -15.04 -9.67
N ALA A 69 -2.17 -13.78 -10.01
CA ALA A 69 -1.20 -12.71 -9.91
C ALA A 69 -1.04 -12.18 -8.48
N GLY A 70 -2.02 -12.46 -7.60
CA GLY A 70 -2.05 -12.04 -6.19
C GLY A 70 -2.94 -10.84 -5.92
N PHE A 71 -3.69 -10.33 -6.89
CA PHE A 71 -4.70 -9.29 -6.65
C PHE A 71 -5.90 -9.84 -5.90
N LEU A 72 -6.42 -9.07 -4.96
CA LEU A 72 -7.69 -9.39 -4.29
C LEU A 72 -8.84 -8.80 -5.10
N TRP A 73 -9.66 -9.67 -5.66
CA TRP A 73 -10.90 -9.30 -6.33
C TRP A 73 -12.08 -9.34 -5.36
N MET A 74 -13.00 -8.41 -5.53
CA MET A 74 -14.21 -8.25 -4.72
C MET A 74 -15.41 -8.03 -5.62
N ALA A 75 -16.51 -8.73 -5.35
CA ALA A 75 -17.80 -8.59 -6.02
C ALA A 75 -18.70 -7.66 -5.21
N THR A 76 -19.27 -6.66 -5.84
CA THR A 76 -20.20 -5.69 -5.23
C THR A 76 -21.43 -5.47 -6.11
N GLU A 77 -22.43 -4.74 -5.62
CA GLU A 77 -23.58 -4.31 -6.41
C GLU A 77 -23.23 -3.30 -7.49
N GLU A 78 -22.17 -2.52 -7.31
CA GLU A 78 -21.72 -1.47 -8.22
C GLU A 78 -20.51 -1.87 -9.06
N GLY A 79 -20.31 -3.17 -9.29
CA GLY A 79 -19.25 -3.72 -10.11
C GLY A 79 -18.28 -4.60 -9.37
N LEU A 80 -17.18 -4.88 -10.05
CA LEU A 80 -16.04 -5.63 -9.52
C LEU A 80 -14.96 -4.67 -9.07
N ALA A 81 -14.32 -4.95 -7.96
CA ALA A 81 -13.21 -4.20 -7.46
C ALA A 81 -11.97 -5.09 -7.36
N ARG A 82 -10.80 -4.58 -7.76
CA ARG A 82 -9.50 -5.25 -7.67
C ARG A 82 -8.56 -4.44 -6.81
N HIS A 83 -8.00 -5.06 -5.77
CA HIS A 83 -7.12 -4.43 -4.80
C HIS A 83 -5.70 -5.02 -4.88
N ASP A 84 -4.66 -4.17 -4.82
CA ASP A 84 -3.25 -4.56 -4.86
C ASP A 84 -2.51 -4.39 -3.51
N GLY A 85 -3.25 -3.99 -2.47
CA GLY A 85 -2.74 -3.65 -1.15
C GLY A 85 -2.65 -2.14 -0.90
N LEU A 86 -2.59 -1.31 -1.95
CA LEU A 86 -2.49 0.15 -1.86
C LEU A 86 -3.67 0.87 -2.49
N GLU A 87 -4.16 0.38 -3.64
CA GLU A 87 -5.24 1.00 -4.40
C GLU A 87 -6.34 -0.01 -4.74
N ILE A 88 -7.54 0.49 -4.94
CA ILE A 88 -8.68 -0.28 -5.47
C ILE A 88 -9.01 0.23 -6.86
N LYS A 89 -8.99 -0.68 -7.83
CA LYS A 89 -9.42 -0.44 -9.19
C LYS A 89 -10.81 -0.99 -9.40
N VAL A 90 -11.71 -0.15 -9.92
CA VAL A 90 -13.11 -0.51 -10.16
C VAL A 90 -13.31 -0.91 -11.62
N PHE A 91 -14.07 -1.99 -11.81
CA PHE A 91 -14.53 -2.49 -13.10
C PHE A 91 -16.05 -2.47 -13.08
N ASP A 92 -16.61 -1.52 -13.80
CA ASP A 92 -18.05 -1.32 -13.94
C ASP A 92 -18.49 -1.37 -15.40
N LYS A 93 -19.78 -1.47 -15.62
CA LYS A 93 -20.38 -1.51 -16.97
C LYS A 93 -20.15 -0.23 -17.77
N GLY A 94 -19.96 0.90 -17.12
CA GLY A 94 -19.70 2.19 -17.77
C GLY A 94 -18.25 2.34 -18.26
N GLY A 95 -17.28 1.75 -17.53
CA GLY A 95 -15.85 1.84 -17.84
C GLY A 95 -15.30 0.67 -18.65
N TYR A 96 -16.01 -0.46 -18.66
CA TYR A 96 -15.60 -1.69 -19.35
C TYR A 96 -16.74 -2.25 -20.20
N ASN A 97 -16.73 -1.95 -21.51
CA ASN A 97 -17.77 -2.32 -22.46
C ASN A 97 -18.02 -3.83 -22.62
N ARG A 98 -17.20 -4.69 -22.02
CA ARG A 98 -17.35 -6.15 -22.06
C ARG A 98 -18.26 -6.69 -20.96
N MET A 99 -18.56 -5.90 -19.91
CA MET A 99 -19.42 -6.35 -18.81
C MET A 99 -20.89 -6.33 -19.25
N LEU A 100 -21.58 -7.47 -19.05
CA LEU A 100 -23.03 -7.58 -19.32
C LEU A 100 -23.87 -7.09 -18.15
N ASP A 101 -23.41 -7.34 -16.92
CA ASP A 101 -24.10 -6.99 -15.67
C ASP A 101 -23.28 -6.03 -14.82
N GLN A 102 -23.95 -5.33 -13.90
CA GLN A 102 -23.33 -4.44 -12.93
C GLN A 102 -22.99 -5.21 -11.63
N THR A 103 -23.91 -6.03 -11.16
CA THR A 103 -23.84 -6.72 -9.87
C THR A 103 -23.27 -8.13 -10.01
N TYR A 104 -22.31 -8.48 -9.14
CA TYR A 104 -21.76 -9.82 -9.06
C TYR A 104 -21.88 -10.36 -7.63
N TYR A 105 -22.13 -11.68 -7.49
CA TYR A 105 -22.49 -12.28 -6.20
C TYR A 105 -21.58 -13.42 -5.75
N SER A 106 -21.00 -14.18 -6.66
CA SER A 106 -20.23 -15.38 -6.30
C SER A 106 -18.93 -15.46 -7.09
N PHE A 107 -17.88 -15.92 -6.42
CA PHE A 107 -16.56 -16.17 -7.01
C PHE A 107 -16.15 -17.62 -6.81
N PHE A 108 -15.54 -18.17 -7.86
CA PHE A 108 -14.83 -19.44 -7.81
C PHE A 108 -13.44 -19.28 -8.44
N LYS A 109 -12.39 -19.69 -7.72
CA LYS A 109 -11.02 -19.68 -8.26
C LYS A 109 -10.77 -20.99 -8.99
N GLY A 110 -10.79 -20.94 -10.31
CA GLY A 110 -10.47 -22.05 -11.23
C GLY A 110 -8.99 -22.03 -11.66
N LYS A 111 -8.65 -22.94 -12.57
CA LYS A 111 -7.29 -23.05 -13.15
C LYS A 111 -6.93 -21.84 -14.01
N SER A 112 -7.90 -21.25 -14.70
CA SER A 112 -7.71 -20.14 -15.65
C SER A 112 -7.84 -18.74 -15.03
N GLY A 113 -8.24 -18.64 -13.77
CA GLY A 113 -8.52 -17.37 -13.09
C GLY A 113 -9.70 -17.48 -12.14
N ILE A 114 -10.30 -16.34 -11.81
CA ILE A 114 -11.51 -16.29 -10.97
C ILE A 114 -12.73 -16.22 -11.88
N TRP A 115 -13.64 -17.18 -11.74
CA TRP A 115 -14.97 -17.12 -12.32
C TRP A 115 -15.89 -16.33 -11.41
N ALA A 116 -16.49 -15.27 -11.92
CA ALA A 116 -17.42 -14.38 -11.22
C ALA A 116 -18.82 -14.54 -11.79
N SER A 117 -19.83 -14.80 -10.98
CA SER A 117 -21.23 -14.87 -11.42
C SER A 117 -22.00 -13.62 -11.07
N SER A 118 -22.83 -13.17 -12.01
CA SER A 118 -23.92 -12.21 -11.85
C SER A 118 -25.26 -12.90 -11.95
N ASP A 119 -26.34 -12.16 -12.07
CA ASP A 119 -27.68 -12.73 -12.29
C ASP A 119 -27.75 -13.57 -13.57
N ARG A 120 -27.13 -13.10 -14.67
CA ARG A 120 -27.30 -13.64 -16.01
C ARG A 120 -26.01 -13.82 -16.79
N SER A 121 -24.86 -13.57 -16.19
CA SER A 121 -23.58 -13.70 -16.86
C SER A 121 -22.50 -14.26 -15.93
N ILE A 122 -21.46 -14.80 -16.52
CA ILE A 122 -20.27 -15.26 -15.82
C ILE A 122 -19.06 -14.58 -16.46
N ALA A 123 -18.22 -13.94 -15.64
CA ALA A 123 -16.98 -13.32 -16.08
C ALA A 123 -15.76 -14.11 -15.60
N LEU A 124 -14.74 -14.25 -16.46
CA LEU A 124 -13.42 -14.77 -16.09
C LEU A 124 -12.49 -13.59 -15.84
N LEU A 125 -11.90 -13.57 -14.65
CA LEU A 125 -11.01 -12.53 -14.16
C LEU A 125 -9.59 -13.09 -14.01
N ASP A 126 -8.64 -12.42 -14.67
CA ASP A 126 -7.20 -12.63 -14.48
C ASP A 126 -6.51 -11.30 -14.79
N LYS A 127 -5.95 -10.61 -13.81
CA LYS A 127 -5.50 -9.21 -13.85
C LYS A 127 -6.58 -8.23 -14.33
N THR A 128 -7.39 -8.61 -15.29
CA THR A 128 -8.52 -7.88 -15.87
C THR A 128 -9.65 -8.84 -16.22
N ILE A 129 -10.73 -8.34 -16.82
CA ILE A 129 -11.82 -9.17 -17.33
C ILE A 129 -11.41 -9.74 -18.69
N THR A 130 -11.15 -11.04 -18.73
CA THR A 130 -10.66 -11.72 -19.93
C THR A 130 -11.77 -12.30 -20.81
N LYS A 131 -12.84 -12.83 -20.20
CA LYS A 131 -13.98 -13.42 -20.90
C LYS A 131 -15.28 -13.12 -20.17
N VAL A 132 -16.38 -12.93 -20.89
CA VAL A 132 -17.73 -12.86 -20.36
C VAL A 132 -18.61 -13.81 -21.12
N ILE A 133 -19.41 -14.60 -20.42
CA ILE A 133 -20.31 -15.63 -20.93
C ILE A 133 -21.74 -15.19 -20.61
N ASP A 134 -22.58 -15.09 -21.63
CA ASP A 134 -24.02 -14.86 -21.50
C ASP A 134 -24.72 -16.14 -21.05
N CYS A 135 -25.41 -16.07 -19.93
CA CYS A 135 -26.14 -17.18 -19.30
C CYS A 135 -27.66 -16.95 -19.29
N ASN A 136 -28.18 -15.96 -20.00
CA ASN A 136 -29.62 -15.65 -20.04
C ASN A 136 -30.51 -16.90 -20.29
N HIS A 137 -30.07 -17.82 -21.15
CA HIS A 137 -30.85 -19.01 -21.52
C HIS A 137 -30.88 -20.11 -20.43
N ILE A 138 -29.97 -20.09 -19.44
CA ILE A 138 -29.99 -21.02 -18.31
C ILE A 138 -30.48 -20.37 -17.02
N ALA A 139 -30.43 -19.04 -16.95
CA ALA A 139 -30.86 -18.24 -15.83
C ALA A 139 -32.24 -17.58 -16.02
N ASP A 140 -33.04 -18.07 -16.98
CA ASP A 140 -34.37 -17.56 -17.27
C ASP A 140 -35.30 -17.78 -16.05
N ASN A 141 -35.58 -16.72 -15.30
CA ASN A 141 -36.27 -16.73 -14.01
C ASN A 141 -35.51 -17.33 -12.82
N SER A 142 -34.17 -17.50 -12.91
CA SER A 142 -33.37 -18.05 -11.83
C SER A 142 -31.98 -17.36 -11.77
N TRP A 143 -31.44 -17.16 -10.59
CA TRP A 143 -30.14 -16.55 -10.38
C TRP A 143 -29.02 -17.58 -10.34
N ILE A 144 -27.80 -17.19 -10.79
CA ILE A 144 -26.59 -18.00 -10.64
C ILE A 144 -26.05 -17.82 -9.23
N MET A 145 -26.19 -18.86 -8.40
CA MET A 145 -25.86 -18.82 -6.97
C MET A 145 -24.41 -19.18 -6.67
N THR A 146 -23.87 -20.16 -7.41
CA THR A 146 -22.56 -20.72 -7.09
C THR A 146 -21.87 -21.33 -8.32
N LEU A 147 -20.54 -21.33 -8.30
CA LEU A 147 -19.69 -21.87 -9.35
C LEU A 147 -18.66 -22.84 -8.78
N SER A 148 -18.26 -23.85 -9.57
CA SER A 148 -17.12 -24.72 -9.30
C SER A 148 -16.57 -25.28 -10.62
N GLU A 149 -15.36 -25.82 -10.61
CA GLU A 149 -14.72 -26.47 -11.78
C GLU A 149 -14.31 -27.90 -11.40
N ASP A 150 -14.52 -28.87 -12.30
CA ASP A 150 -14.11 -30.25 -12.09
C ASP A 150 -12.75 -30.57 -12.74
N ASP A 151 -12.26 -31.80 -12.54
CA ASP A 151 -10.99 -32.26 -13.10
C ASP A 151 -10.99 -32.30 -14.64
N ASN A 152 -12.17 -32.43 -15.26
CA ASN A 152 -12.35 -32.46 -16.70
C ASN A 152 -12.42 -31.07 -17.33
N GLY A 153 -12.39 -30.00 -16.49
CA GLY A 153 -12.48 -28.59 -16.93
C GLY A 153 -13.90 -28.17 -17.32
N TYR A 154 -14.92 -28.82 -16.78
CA TYR A 154 -16.29 -28.31 -16.82
C TYR A 154 -16.50 -27.29 -15.73
N LEU A 155 -17.05 -26.13 -16.10
CA LEU A 155 -17.56 -25.17 -15.13
C LEU A 155 -18.97 -25.61 -14.70
N TRP A 156 -19.13 -25.88 -13.41
CA TRP A 156 -20.38 -26.23 -12.78
C TRP A 156 -21.07 -24.96 -12.29
N ILE A 157 -22.33 -24.80 -12.64
CA ILE A 157 -23.14 -23.61 -12.41
C ILE A 157 -24.40 -24.02 -11.65
N GLY A 158 -24.46 -23.63 -10.38
CA GLY A 158 -25.63 -23.88 -9.53
C GLY A 158 -26.58 -22.68 -9.54
N THR A 159 -27.85 -22.94 -9.75
CA THR A 159 -28.90 -21.91 -9.87
C THR A 159 -29.90 -21.94 -8.72
N GLN A 160 -30.66 -20.86 -8.54
CA GLN A 160 -31.61 -20.69 -7.45
C GLN A 160 -32.77 -21.70 -7.53
N ASP A 161 -33.16 -22.15 -8.72
CA ASP A 161 -34.16 -23.18 -8.94
C ASP A 161 -33.66 -24.60 -8.61
N GLY A 162 -32.45 -24.73 -8.05
CA GLY A 162 -31.83 -25.99 -7.62
C GLY A 162 -31.16 -26.76 -8.75
N ASN A 163 -31.23 -26.30 -9.99
CA ASN A 163 -30.55 -26.93 -11.10
C ASN A 163 -29.02 -26.73 -11.03
N VAL A 164 -28.31 -27.66 -11.63
CA VAL A 164 -26.86 -27.55 -11.86
C VAL A 164 -26.61 -27.70 -13.35
N HIS A 165 -25.98 -26.69 -13.94
CA HIS A 165 -25.58 -26.69 -15.34
C HIS A 165 -24.07 -26.90 -15.44
N LEU A 166 -23.67 -27.53 -16.54
CA LEU A 166 -22.26 -27.75 -16.91
C LEU A 166 -21.95 -26.90 -18.15
N TRP A 167 -20.86 -26.14 -18.10
CA TRP A 167 -20.38 -25.39 -19.25
C TRP A 167 -18.97 -25.81 -19.64
N LYS A 168 -18.76 -26.05 -20.93
CA LYS A 168 -17.45 -26.31 -21.53
C LYS A 168 -17.50 -26.04 -23.03
N ASN A 169 -16.43 -25.44 -23.60
CA ASN A 169 -16.33 -25.15 -25.04
C ASN A 169 -17.56 -24.41 -25.59
N ASP A 170 -17.99 -23.39 -24.86
CA ASP A 170 -19.15 -22.54 -25.18
C ASP A 170 -20.48 -23.31 -25.30
N THR A 171 -20.58 -24.49 -24.68
CA THR A 171 -21.79 -25.32 -24.67
C THR A 171 -22.28 -25.53 -23.25
N PHE A 172 -23.58 -25.39 -23.02
CA PHE A 172 -24.25 -25.68 -21.75
C PHE A 172 -25.01 -26.99 -21.80
N SER A 173 -25.02 -27.72 -20.70
CA SER A 173 -25.85 -28.92 -20.51
C SER A 173 -26.31 -29.02 -19.06
N LEU A 174 -27.48 -29.61 -18.82
CA LEU A 174 -27.94 -29.94 -17.46
C LEU A 174 -27.13 -31.10 -16.88
N LEU A 175 -26.93 -31.08 -15.56
CA LEU A 175 -26.25 -32.17 -14.87
C LEU A 175 -27.07 -33.47 -14.97
N PRO A 176 -26.49 -34.56 -15.51
CA PRO A 176 -27.20 -35.83 -15.70
C PRO A 176 -27.75 -36.39 -14.37
N ASN A 177 -28.98 -36.96 -14.41
CA ASN A 177 -29.64 -37.59 -13.24
C ASN A 177 -29.74 -36.70 -11.99
N TRP A 178 -29.48 -35.40 -12.06
CA TRP A 178 -29.76 -34.45 -11.01
C TRP A 178 -31.17 -33.88 -11.18
N LYS A 179 -32.02 -34.13 -10.23
CA LYS A 179 -33.43 -33.66 -10.20
C LYS A 179 -33.70 -33.05 -8.82
N PRO A 180 -33.54 -31.75 -8.65
CA PRO A 180 -33.86 -31.12 -7.39
C PRO A 180 -35.37 -31.20 -7.08
N GLU A 181 -35.71 -31.33 -5.82
CA GLU A 181 -37.10 -31.21 -5.37
C GLU A 181 -37.59 -29.79 -5.56
N GLN A 182 -38.90 -29.59 -5.72
CA GLN A 182 -39.48 -28.25 -5.90
C GLN A 182 -39.10 -27.35 -4.68
N GLY A 183 -38.63 -26.16 -4.91
CA GLY A 183 -38.19 -25.23 -3.88
C GLY A 183 -36.77 -25.49 -3.35
N THR A 184 -36.03 -26.44 -3.95
CA THR A 184 -34.60 -26.60 -3.67
C THR A 184 -33.81 -25.49 -4.36
N GLU A 185 -32.84 -24.93 -3.65
CA GLU A 185 -31.86 -23.95 -4.14
C GLU A 185 -30.44 -24.53 -4.06
N THR A 186 -29.61 -24.38 -5.08
CA THR A 186 -28.20 -24.78 -5.04
C THR A 186 -27.39 -23.67 -4.37
N GLN A 187 -26.99 -23.88 -3.10
CA GLN A 187 -26.31 -22.89 -2.28
C GLN A 187 -24.78 -22.90 -2.45
N SER A 188 -24.18 -24.08 -2.65
CA SER A 188 -22.74 -24.22 -2.79
C SER A 188 -22.35 -25.42 -3.64
N LEU A 189 -21.25 -25.28 -4.38
CA LEU A 189 -20.59 -26.34 -5.13
C LEU A 189 -19.15 -26.44 -4.66
N PHE A 190 -18.67 -27.65 -4.38
CA PHE A 190 -17.29 -27.88 -3.96
C PHE A 190 -16.74 -29.15 -4.61
N HIS A 191 -15.70 -29.01 -5.41
CA HIS A 191 -14.99 -30.13 -6.03
C HIS A 191 -14.12 -30.83 -4.98
N LYS A 192 -14.48 -32.08 -4.62
CA LYS A 192 -13.78 -32.85 -3.58
C LYS A 192 -12.57 -33.60 -4.14
N GLY A 193 -12.49 -33.79 -5.46
CA GLY A 193 -11.55 -34.68 -6.14
C GLY A 193 -12.14 -36.05 -6.45
N ASP A 194 -11.38 -36.90 -7.13
CA ASP A 194 -11.73 -38.30 -7.42
C ASP A 194 -13.10 -38.50 -8.14
N GLY A 195 -13.49 -37.55 -8.98
CA GLY A 195 -14.75 -37.61 -9.69
C GLY A 195 -15.97 -37.22 -8.84
N ILE A 196 -15.78 -36.51 -7.72
CA ILE A 196 -16.83 -36.17 -6.76
C ILE A 196 -17.01 -34.66 -6.68
N MET A 197 -18.25 -34.20 -6.84
CA MET A 197 -18.71 -32.85 -6.55
C MET A 197 -19.66 -32.88 -5.34
N LEU A 198 -19.43 -32.01 -4.36
CA LEU A 198 -20.36 -31.78 -3.27
C LEU A 198 -21.32 -30.66 -3.68
N ILE A 199 -22.61 -30.92 -3.58
CA ILE A 199 -23.69 -30.00 -3.91
C ILE A 199 -24.43 -29.67 -2.60
N GLY A 200 -24.19 -28.47 -2.08
CA GLY A 200 -24.91 -27.95 -0.92
C GLY A 200 -26.19 -27.27 -1.38
N THR A 201 -27.29 -27.62 -0.77
CA THR A 201 -28.60 -27.05 -1.05
C THR A 201 -29.25 -26.51 0.21
N ASN A 202 -30.40 -25.85 0.07
CA ASN A 202 -31.24 -25.50 1.24
C ASN A 202 -31.97 -26.72 1.83
N ASN A 203 -31.85 -27.91 1.20
CA ASN A 203 -32.47 -29.18 1.65
C ASN A 203 -31.43 -30.32 1.83
N GLY A 204 -30.23 -30.00 2.24
CA GLY A 204 -29.16 -30.95 2.54
C GLY A 204 -27.89 -30.77 1.70
N LEU A 205 -26.87 -31.55 2.09
CA LEU A 205 -25.62 -31.68 1.35
C LEU A 205 -25.64 -33.01 0.58
N TYR A 206 -25.35 -32.95 -0.70
CA TYR A 206 -25.29 -34.12 -1.57
C TYR A 206 -23.86 -34.35 -2.06
N GLU A 207 -23.46 -35.61 -2.21
CA GLU A 207 -22.28 -36.07 -2.91
C GLU A 207 -22.70 -36.56 -4.29
N TYR A 208 -22.20 -35.94 -5.34
CA TYR A 208 -22.46 -36.34 -6.73
C TYR A 208 -21.17 -36.91 -7.35
N ASN A 209 -21.26 -38.19 -7.78
CA ASN A 209 -20.17 -38.80 -8.54
C ASN A 209 -20.43 -38.60 -10.04
N TYR A 210 -19.64 -37.70 -10.67
CA TYR A 210 -19.83 -37.32 -12.06
C TYR A 210 -19.22 -38.31 -13.10
N GLN A 211 -18.49 -39.33 -12.61
CA GLN A 211 -18.05 -40.43 -13.46
C GLN A 211 -19.16 -41.47 -13.62
N LYS A 212 -19.97 -41.68 -12.57
CA LYS A 212 -21.07 -42.62 -12.54
C LYS A 212 -22.45 -42.00 -12.75
N ASN A 213 -22.52 -40.66 -12.74
CA ASN A 213 -23.77 -39.89 -12.78
C ASN A 213 -24.79 -40.33 -11.67
N THR A 214 -24.27 -40.52 -10.45
CA THR A 214 -25.08 -40.90 -9.30
C THR A 214 -24.87 -39.91 -8.15
N HIS A 215 -25.90 -39.74 -7.33
CA HIS A 215 -25.78 -38.87 -6.14
C HIS A 215 -26.34 -39.56 -4.90
N ARG A 216 -25.88 -39.13 -3.70
CA ARG A 216 -26.39 -39.51 -2.42
C ARG A 216 -26.43 -38.32 -1.46
N LEU A 217 -27.39 -38.31 -0.55
CA LEU A 217 -27.50 -37.33 0.52
C LEU A 217 -26.46 -37.63 1.61
N LEU A 218 -25.76 -36.62 2.11
CA LEU A 218 -24.76 -36.74 3.18
C LEU A 218 -25.22 -36.15 4.52
N THR A 219 -26.38 -35.49 4.58
CA THR A 219 -26.95 -34.90 5.80
C THR A 219 -28.44 -35.24 5.90
N GLU A 220 -29.05 -34.92 7.01
CA GLU A 220 -30.51 -34.88 7.07
C GLU A 220 -31.06 -33.83 6.10
N ARG A 221 -32.34 -34.01 5.70
CA ARG A 221 -33.08 -33.00 4.93
C ARG A 221 -33.33 -31.75 5.79
N ASN A 222 -33.67 -30.65 5.16
CA ASN A 222 -33.88 -29.32 5.79
C ASN A 222 -32.64 -28.76 6.48
N ILE A 223 -31.45 -29.24 6.12
CA ILE A 223 -30.17 -28.61 6.44
C ILE A 223 -29.74 -27.70 5.30
N VAL A 224 -29.60 -26.40 5.54
CA VAL A 224 -29.08 -25.44 4.56
C VAL A 224 -27.57 -25.52 4.53
N ALA A 225 -26.99 -26.22 3.55
CA ALA A 225 -25.56 -26.35 3.37
C ALA A 225 -25.01 -25.12 2.59
N ARG A 226 -24.94 -23.95 3.26
CA ARG A 226 -24.66 -22.66 2.61
C ARG A 226 -23.24 -22.55 2.12
N LYS A 227 -22.26 -23.02 2.89
CA LYS A 227 -20.85 -23.06 2.52
C LYS A 227 -20.27 -24.40 2.91
N VAL A 228 -19.57 -25.02 1.97
CA VAL A 228 -18.89 -26.30 2.16
C VAL A 228 -17.39 -26.08 2.09
N GLN A 229 -16.66 -26.69 3.01
CA GLN A 229 -15.19 -26.75 3.04
C GLN A 229 -14.74 -28.19 3.26
N VAL A 230 -13.80 -28.68 2.50
CA VAL A 230 -13.22 -30.01 2.70
C VAL A 230 -11.75 -29.86 3.10
N GLU A 231 -11.37 -30.62 4.13
CA GLU A 231 -10.01 -30.57 4.63
C GLU A 231 -9.57 -31.90 5.24
N GLY A 232 -8.45 -32.45 4.76
CA GLY A 232 -7.96 -33.75 5.22
C GLY A 232 -9.01 -34.86 5.07
N GLY A 233 -9.85 -34.80 4.00
CA GLY A 233 -10.95 -35.71 3.76
C GLY A 233 -12.21 -35.45 4.59
N ARG A 234 -12.17 -34.54 5.56
CA ARG A 234 -13.35 -34.18 6.40
C ARG A 234 -14.11 -33.02 5.76
N ILE A 235 -15.44 -33.13 5.82
CA ILE A 235 -16.37 -32.14 5.26
C ILE A 235 -16.88 -31.25 6.40
N TYR A 236 -16.78 -29.94 6.21
CA TYR A 236 -17.31 -28.94 7.13
C TYR A 236 -18.36 -28.11 6.40
N ILE A 237 -19.45 -27.78 7.11
CA ILE A 237 -20.55 -26.96 6.56
C ILE A 237 -20.89 -25.80 7.51
N ALA A 238 -21.15 -24.65 6.94
CA ALA A 238 -21.81 -23.56 7.63
C ALA A 238 -23.30 -23.65 7.37
N VAL A 239 -24.08 -23.79 8.44
CA VAL A 239 -25.54 -23.88 8.42
C VAL A 239 -26.09 -22.59 9.04
N PRO A 240 -26.75 -21.71 8.27
CA PRO A 240 -27.36 -20.50 8.79
C PRO A 240 -28.30 -20.84 9.96
N GLU A 241 -28.35 -19.95 10.95
CA GLU A 241 -29.21 -20.09 12.14
C GLU A 241 -28.97 -21.35 13.02
N LYS A 242 -28.00 -22.20 12.68
CA LYS A 242 -27.67 -23.40 13.47
C LYS A 242 -26.23 -23.44 13.93
N GLY A 243 -25.24 -23.19 13.03
CA GLY A 243 -23.87 -23.24 13.44
C GLY A 243 -22.89 -23.73 12.37
N VAL A 244 -21.73 -24.19 12.83
CA VAL A 244 -20.70 -24.83 12.00
C VAL A 244 -20.63 -26.30 12.41
N TYR A 245 -20.73 -27.21 11.45
CA TYR A 245 -20.79 -28.64 11.66
C TYR A 245 -19.72 -29.37 10.84
N ARG A 246 -19.26 -30.50 11.39
CA ARG A 246 -18.53 -31.52 10.64
C ARG A 246 -19.48 -32.61 10.22
N VAL A 247 -19.43 -33.03 8.96
CA VAL A 247 -20.27 -34.11 8.41
C VAL A 247 -19.51 -35.42 8.55
N GLU A 248 -20.13 -36.43 9.21
CA GLU A 248 -19.60 -37.78 9.34
C GLU A 248 -20.17 -38.71 8.28
N GLU A 249 -19.55 -39.88 8.10
CA GLU A 249 -19.92 -40.85 7.05
C GLU A 249 -21.32 -41.43 7.22
N ASP A 250 -21.83 -41.46 8.46
CA ASP A 250 -23.17 -41.95 8.82
C ASP A 250 -24.27 -40.90 8.71
N MET A 251 -24.04 -39.82 7.98
CA MET A 251 -24.92 -38.63 7.84
C MET A 251 -25.09 -37.81 9.11
N LYS A 252 -24.33 -38.13 10.17
CA LYS A 252 -24.39 -37.42 11.43
C LYS A 252 -23.63 -36.07 11.32
N LEU A 253 -24.24 -35.04 11.89
CA LEU A 253 -23.63 -33.73 12.05
C LEU A 253 -23.01 -33.60 13.44
N VAL A 254 -21.69 -33.43 13.49
CA VAL A 254 -20.99 -33.13 14.73
C VAL A 254 -20.87 -31.60 14.83
N GLU A 255 -21.52 -31.04 15.83
CA GLU A 255 -21.49 -29.62 16.10
C GLU A 255 -20.10 -29.20 16.55
N LEU A 256 -19.53 -28.18 15.85
CA LEU A 256 -18.31 -27.51 16.26
C LEU A 256 -18.61 -26.21 17.00
N VAL A 257 -19.56 -25.44 16.49
CA VAL A 257 -20.06 -24.20 17.10
C VAL A 257 -21.56 -24.13 16.86
N SER A 258 -22.37 -23.96 17.92
CA SER A 258 -23.81 -23.72 17.77
C SER A 258 -24.16 -22.25 17.94
N PHE A 259 -25.24 -21.88 17.28
CA PHE A 259 -25.91 -20.60 17.44
C PHE A 259 -26.27 -20.30 18.91
N GLU A 260 -26.84 -21.28 19.64
CA GLU A 260 -27.25 -21.10 21.03
C GLU A 260 -26.10 -20.78 21.96
N LYS A 261 -24.91 -21.39 21.74
CA LYS A 261 -23.72 -21.17 22.58
C LYS A 261 -23.09 -19.81 22.40
N ILE A 262 -23.17 -19.24 21.19
CA ILE A 262 -22.57 -17.94 20.92
C ILE A 262 -23.57 -16.80 20.85
N LYS A 263 -24.86 -17.07 20.98
CA LYS A 263 -25.97 -16.09 20.91
C LYS A 263 -25.85 -15.22 19.64
N ASP A 264 -25.68 -15.88 18.50
CA ASP A 264 -25.54 -15.22 17.18
C ASP A 264 -26.70 -15.62 16.25
N VAL A 265 -26.98 -14.82 15.24
CA VAL A 265 -28.08 -15.04 14.29
C VAL A 265 -27.70 -15.87 13.07
N GLY A 266 -26.41 -16.26 12.90
CA GLY A 266 -26.02 -17.19 11.83
C GLY A 266 -24.58 -17.08 11.36
N PHE A 267 -24.21 -18.08 10.53
CA PHE A 267 -22.92 -18.15 9.88
C PHE A 267 -23.07 -18.13 8.35
N HIS A 268 -22.32 -17.28 7.69
CA HIS A 268 -22.37 -17.14 6.24
C HIS A 268 -21.18 -17.78 5.53
N THR A 269 -20.05 -17.90 6.20
CA THR A 269 -18.82 -18.37 5.57
C THR A 269 -17.91 -19.08 6.55
N ILE A 270 -17.14 -20.02 6.03
CA ILE A 270 -16.06 -20.70 6.74
C ILE A 270 -14.81 -20.75 5.84
N THR A 271 -13.64 -20.61 6.42
CA THR A 271 -12.35 -20.82 5.76
C THR A 271 -11.34 -21.39 6.73
N LYS A 272 -10.20 -21.87 6.24
CA LYS A 272 -9.16 -22.47 7.06
C LYS A 272 -7.84 -21.72 6.88
N ASP A 273 -7.07 -21.58 7.96
CA ASP A 273 -5.72 -21.02 7.94
C ASP A 273 -4.64 -22.11 7.82
N LYS A 274 -3.39 -21.70 7.65
CA LYS A 274 -2.23 -22.60 7.56
C LYS A 274 -1.94 -23.38 8.85
N TYR A 275 -2.51 -22.97 9.97
CA TYR A 275 -2.36 -23.64 11.28
C TYR A 275 -3.47 -24.62 11.59
N ASN A 276 -4.32 -24.93 10.61
CA ASN A 276 -5.46 -25.81 10.74
C ASN A 276 -6.62 -25.25 11.58
N ASN A 277 -6.66 -23.96 11.87
CA ASN A 277 -7.81 -23.35 12.50
C ASN A 277 -8.90 -23.10 11.45
N LEU A 278 -10.15 -23.34 11.84
CA LEU A 278 -11.32 -22.92 11.07
C LEU A 278 -11.76 -21.53 11.51
N TRP A 279 -11.95 -20.64 10.54
CA TRP A 279 -12.48 -19.31 10.75
C TRP A 279 -13.91 -19.25 10.22
N ALA A 280 -14.82 -18.73 11.01
CA ALA A 280 -16.23 -18.60 10.67
C ALA A 280 -16.68 -17.14 10.80
N GLY A 281 -17.34 -16.63 9.76
CA GLY A 281 -17.92 -15.29 9.74
C GLY A 281 -19.38 -15.32 10.17
N SER A 282 -19.72 -14.52 11.17
CA SER A 282 -21.06 -14.44 11.73
C SER A 282 -21.88 -13.26 11.18
N THR A 283 -23.18 -13.26 11.47
CA THR A 283 -24.09 -12.21 11.04
C THR A 283 -23.91 -10.91 11.84
N GLU A 284 -23.73 -10.97 13.17
CA GLU A 284 -23.69 -9.79 14.03
C GLU A 284 -22.52 -9.78 15.02
N ASN A 285 -21.93 -10.92 15.27
CA ASN A 285 -21.00 -11.12 16.37
C ASN A 285 -19.54 -11.28 15.93
N GLY A 286 -19.20 -10.85 14.72
CA GLY A 286 -17.82 -10.76 14.27
C GLY A 286 -17.24 -12.09 13.78
N LEU A 287 -15.97 -12.32 14.08
CA LEU A 287 -15.15 -13.41 13.56
C LEU A 287 -14.90 -14.45 14.64
N ILE A 288 -15.05 -15.73 14.31
CA ILE A 288 -14.83 -16.85 15.22
C ILE A 288 -13.72 -17.74 14.69
N ARG A 289 -12.77 -18.11 15.55
CA ARG A 289 -11.75 -19.11 15.29
C ARG A 289 -12.02 -20.38 16.08
N ILE A 290 -12.07 -21.51 15.39
CA ILE A 290 -12.21 -22.83 15.97
C ILE A 290 -10.87 -23.55 15.82
N HIS A 291 -10.28 -23.99 16.92
CA HIS A 291 -8.98 -24.65 16.96
C HIS A 291 -8.98 -25.79 17.97
N SER A 292 -7.87 -26.56 18.08
CA SER A 292 -7.77 -27.74 18.98
C SER A 292 -7.96 -27.42 20.48
N GLY A 293 -7.72 -26.16 20.88
CA GLY A 293 -7.89 -25.70 22.27
C GLY A 293 -9.25 -25.07 22.57
N GLY A 294 -10.17 -25.03 21.58
CA GLY A 294 -11.50 -24.49 21.80
C GLY A 294 -11.94 -23.47 20.74
N ILE A 295 -12.81 -22.56 21.14
CA ILE A 295 -13.42 -21.53 20.30
C ILE A 295 -12.99 -20.17 20.81
N GLU A 296 -12.48 -19.33 19.91
CA GLU A 296 -12.14 -17.95 20.20
C GLU A 296 -13.00 -17.01 19.35
N ARG A 297 -13.44 -15.91 19.95
CA ARG A 297 -14.24 -14.91 19.29
C ARG A 297 -13.48 -13.58 19.21
N PHE A 298 -13.41 -13.01 18.00
CA PHE A 298 -12.74 -11.75 17.72
C PHE A 298 -13.77 -10.64 17.55
N TYR A 299 -13.72 -9.67 18.45
CA TYR A 299 -14.50 -8.45 18.37
C TYR A 299 -13.61 -7.30 17.93
N PHE A 300 -13.89 -6.77 16.76
CA PHE A 300 -13.31 -5.53 16.29
C PHE A 300 -14.45 -4.52 16.13
N ASP A 301 -14.21 -3.28 16.53
CA ASP A 301 -15.23 -2.22 16.39
C ASP A 301 -15.61 -2.00 14.92
N GLU A 302 -14.68 -2.27 14.01
CA GLU A 302 -14.85 -2.16 12.56
C GLU A 302 -15.88 -3.16 12.00
N ILE A 303 -16.07 -4.30 12.64
CA ILE A 303 -17.00 -5.36 12.18
C ILE A 303 -18.17 -5.60 13.15
N LYS A 304 -18.25 -4.83 14.22
CA LYS A 304 -19.35 -4.96 15.17
C LYS A 304 -20.68 -4.64 14.48
N ASN A 305 -21.64 -5.52 14.61
CA ASN A 305 -22.98 -5.44 14.01
C ASN A 305 -22.99 -5.49 12.46
N TYR A 306 -21.92 -5.99 11.83
CA TYR A 306 -21.87 -6.21 10.39
C TYR A 306 -21.72 -7.68 10.06
N THR A 307 -22.51 -8.15 9.10
CA THR A 307 -22.41 -9.53 8.59
C THR A 307 -21.10 -9.74 7.83
N ILE A 308 -20.32 -10.75 8.22
CA ILE A 308 -19.14 -11.21 7.48
C ILE A 308 -19.60 -12.26 6.46
N ARG A 309 -19.65 -11.87 5.20
CA ARG A 309 -20.10 -12.73 4.09
C ARG A 309 -18.99 -13.57 3.48
N ASN A 310 -17.77 -13.09 3.54
CA ASN A 310 -16.63 -13.79 2.95
C ASN A 310 -15.39 -13.64 3.81
N ILE A 311 -14.55 -14.67 3.85
CA ILE A 311 -13.27 -14.68 4.53
C ILE A 311 -12.23 -15.26 3.56
N GLN A 312 -11.13 -14.55 3.35
CA GLN A 312 -9.94 -15.04 2.66
C GLN A 312 -8.73 -14.98 3.58
N TYR A 313 -7.77 -15.85 3.35
CA TYR A 313 -6.52 -15.90 4.09
C TYR A 313 -5.35 -16.06 3.12
N ASP A 314 -4.35 -15.16 3.18
CA ASP A 314 -3.18 -15.16 2.29
C ASP A 314 -1.96 -15.90 2.87
N GLY A 315 -2.10 -16.49 4.05
CA GLY A 315 -1.01 -17.12 4.82
C GLY A 315 -0.50 -16.26 5.97
N GLU A 316 -0.86 -14.97 6.04
CA GLU A 316 -0.53 -14.05 7.13
C GLU A 316 -1.75 -13.24 7.59
N ASN A 317 -2.50 -12.64 6.66
CA ASN A 317 -3.62 -11.74 6.94
C ASN A 317 -4.96 -12.40 6.67
N LEU A 318 -5.99 -11.98 7.42
CA LEU A 318 -7.38 -12.30 7.15
C LEU A 318 -8.07 -11.12 6.46
N TYR A 319 -8.81 -11.42 5.41
CA TYR A 319 -9.60 -10.47 4.64
C TYR A 319 -11.06 -10.79 4.85
N LEU A 320 -11.83 -9.83 5.35
CA LEU A 320 -13.24 -10.00 5.70
C LEU A 320 -14.08 -9.12 4.79
N GLY A 321 -14.83 -9.75 3.91
CA GLY A 321 -15.84 -9.07 3.10
C GLY A 321 -17.13 -8.94 3.91
N THR A 322 -17.53 -7.70 4.19
CA THR A 322 -18.70 -7.42 5.03
C THR A 322 -19.89 -6.95 4.21
N HIS A 323 -21.08 -7.07 4.76
CA HIS A 323 -22.27 -6.47 4.20
C HIS A 323 -22.52 -5.09 4.81
N GLY A 324 -22.02 -4.06 4.12
CA GLY A 324 -22.25 -2.66 4.47
C GLY A 324 -21.09 -1.91 5.15
N ARG A 325 -19.96 -2.59 5.48
CA ARG A 325 -18.75 -1.93 6.03
C ARG A 325 -17.55 -1.94 5.09
N GLY A 326 -17.63 -2.67 3.98
CA GLY A 326 -16.52 -2.82 3.05
C GLY A 326 -15.59 -3.99 3.39
N LEU A 327 -14.33 -3.87 2.96
CA LEU A 327 -13.27 -4.83 3.23
C LEU A 327 -12.58 -4.49 4.54
N VAL A 328 -12.52 -5.47 5.44
CA VAL A 328 -11.75 -5.38 6.68
C VAL A 328 -10.57 -6.33 6.60
N ILE A 329 -9.36 -5.81 6.73
CA ILE A 329 -8.11 -6.59 6.73
C ILE A 329 -7.61 -6.69 8.17
N VAL A 330 -7.48 -7.90 8.68
CA VAL A 330 -6.97 -8.20 10.03
C VAL A 330 -5.56 -8.74 9.89
N LYS A 331 -4.58 -7.97 10.37
CA LYS A 331 -3.13 -8.27 10.28
C LYS A 331 -2.57 -8.58 11.66
N PRO A 332 -1.61 -9.49 11.82
CA PRO A 332 -0.86 -9.64 13.06
C PRO A 332 -0.15 -8.34 13.43
N ALA A 333 -0.32 -7.87 14.66
CA ALA A 333 0.38 -6.69 15.13
C ALA A 333 1.88 -6.99 15.33
N LYS A 334 2.73 -6.21 14.67
CA LYS A 334 4.20 -6.26 14.89
C LYS A 334 4.57 -5.53 16.20
N VAL A 335 3.83 -4.47 16.54
CA VAL A 335 3.98 -3.71 17.78
C VAL A 335 2.77 -3.96 18.65
N GLN A 336 2.98 -4.44 19.86
CA GLN A 336 1.93 -4.67 20.84
C GLN A 336 1.60 -3.36 21.57
N LYS A 337 0.32 -3.13 21.86
CA LYS A 337 -0.13 -2.03 22.73
C LYS A 337 -0.13 -2.51 24.18
N ILE A 338 0.09 -1.59 25.09
CA ILE A 338 -0.05 -1.91 26.51
C ILE A 338 -1.48 -2.37 26.84
N ASN A 339 -1.60 -3.46 27.62
CA ASN A 339 -2.90 -4.09 27.88
C ASN A 339 -3.55 -3.59 29.18
N HIS A 340 -3.60 -2.26 29.39
CA HIS A 340 -4.29 -1.62 30.50
C HIS A 340 -5.21 -0.54 29.97
N GLN A 341 -6.50 -0.64 30.30
CA GLN A 341 -7.51 0.30 29.80
C GLN A 341 -7.24 1.74 30.28
N GLU A 342 -6.69 1.87 31.48
CA GLU A 342 -6.32 3.15 32.11
C GLU A 342 -5.23 3.90 31.32
N LEU A 343 -4.42 3.20 30.55
CA LEU A 343 -3.31 3.75 29.78
C LEU A 343 -3.59 3.88 28.30
N ARG A 344 -4.74 3.37 27.83
CA ARG A 344 -5.16 3.56 26.45
C ARG A 344 -5.43 5.04 26.18
N GLU A 345 -5.02 5.52 25.02
CA GLU A 345 -5.23 6.89 24.54
C GLU A 345 -4.62 7.97 25.45
N LYS A 346 -3.77 7.59 26.43
CA LYS A 346 -3.07 8.56 27.25
C LYS A 346 -1.79 9.05 26.57
N ASN A 347 -1.52 10.34 26.69
CA ASN A 347 -0.26 10.90 26.23
C ASN A 347 0.85 10.52 27.21
N VAL A 348 1.67 9.53 26.86
CA VAL A 348 2.72 8.97 27.69
C VAL A 348 4.01 9.76 27.50
N LYS A 349 4.59 10.27 28.58
CA LYS A 349 5.78 11.11 28.57
C LYS A 349 7.04 10.42 29.08
N ALA A 350 6.94 9.55 30.05
CA ALA A 350 8.10 8.85 30.61
C ALA A 350 7.80 7.37 30.80
N LEU A 351 8.80 6.54 30.55
CA LEU A 351 8.74 5.09 30.75
C LEU A 351 9.97 4.66 31.51
N PHE A 352 9.79 3.82 32.53
CA PHE A 352 10.90 3.32 33.32
C PHE A 352 10.60 1.92 33.86
N GLN A 353 11.58 1.03 33.91
CA GLN A 353 11.53 -0.24 34.62
C GLN A 353 12.43 -0.11 35.84
N ASP A 354 11.88 -0.35 37.05
CA ASP A 354 12.63 -0.28 38.27
C ASP A 354 13.44 -1.56 38.53
N SER A 355 14.31 -1.52 39.50
CA SER A 355 15.16 -2.66 39.88
C SER A 355 14.39 -3.86 40.47
N ASN A 356 13.10 -3.72 40.71
CA ASN A 356 12.16 -4.79 41.11
C ASN A 356 11.31 -5.31 39.95
N ASP A 357 11.67 -4.96 38.70
CA ASP A 357 10.95 -5.31 37.46
C ASP A 357 9.55 -4.72 37.33
N ASN A 358 9.20 -3.68 38.11
CA ASN A 358 7.95 -2.97 37.91
C ASN A 358 8.10 -1.92 36.83
N TYR A 359 7.02 -1.72 36.05
CA TYR A 359 6.98 -0.69 35.02
C TYR A 359 6.31 0.59 35.55
N TRP A 360 6.96 1.72 35.32
CA TRP A 360 6.49 3.05 35.70
C TRP A 360 6.21 3.86 34.45
N ILE A 361 5.01 4.44 34.37
CA ILE A 361 4.51 5.11 33.16
C ILE A 361 4.04 6.50 33.54
N GLY A 362 4.81 7.50 33.13
CA GLY A 362 4.48 8.91 33.33
C GLY A 362 3.64 9.48 32.21
N THR A 363 2.59 10.21 32.54
CA THR A 363 1.67 10.81 31.57
C THR A 363 1.76 12.32 31.53
N LYS A 364 1.17 12.93 30.50
CA LYS A 364 1.07 14.37 30.37
C LYS A 364 0.10 15.03 31.39
N SER A 365 -0.94 14.30 31.81
CA SER A 365 -2.08 14.93 32.56
C SER A 365 -2.59 14.15 33.77
N GLU A 366 -2.18 12.89 33.96
CA GLU A 366 -2.78 12.01 34.96
C GLU A 366 -1.77 11.46 35.99
N GLY A 367 -0.53 11.95 35.96
CA GLY A 367 0.53 11.54 36.89
C GLY A 367 1.25 10.28 36.41
N VAL A 368 1.60 9.39 37.31
CA VAL A 368 2.38 8.17 37.11
C VAL A 368 1.55 6.95 37.42
N TYR A 369 1.72 5.94 36.62
CA TYR A 369 1.17 4.60 36.83
C TYR A 369 2.31 3.62 37.11
N LYS A 370 2.19 2.80 38.16
CA LYS A 370 3.02 1.63 38.43
C LYS A 370 2.27 0.38 37.97
N ILE A 371 2.94 -0.51 37.25
CA ILE A 371 2.45 -1.84 36.89
C ILE A 371 3.33 -2.87 37.60
N GLU A 372 2.73 -3.68 38.43
CA GLU A 372 3.35 -4.75 39.17
C GLU A 372 2.56 -6.05 39.02
N ASN A 373 3.16 -7.09 38.48
CA ASN A 373 2.49 -8.38 38.25
C ASN A 373 1.12 -8.27 37.55
N GLY A 374 0.99 -7.31 36.63
CA GLY A 374 -0.25 -7.04 35.90
C GLY A 374 -1.28 -6.18 36.66
N ALA A 375 -1.06 -5.83 37.92
CA ALA A 375 -1.87 -4.86 38.65
C ALA A 375 -1.38 -3.43 38.36
N ILE A 376 -2.30 -2.47 38.27
CA ILE A 376 -1.96 -1.06 38.03
C ILE A 376 -2.32 -0.20 39.22
N LYS A 377 -1.42 0.70 39.60
CA LYS A 377 -1.59 1.70 40.66
C LYS A 377 -1.23 3.09 40.14
N SER A 378 -1.99 4.10 40.49
CA SER A 378 -1.76 5.49 40.06
C SER A 378 -1.26 6.39 41.19
N PHE A 379 -0.39 7.33 40.84
CA PHE A 379 0.10 8.43 41.67
C PHE A 379 -0.17 9.74 40.95
N ASN A 380 -0.87 10.64 41.61
CA ASN A 380 -1.27 11.93 41.03
C ASN A 380 -1.33 13.03 42.10
N THR A 381 -1.74 14.22 41.74
CA THR A 381 -1.78 15.35 42.67
C THR A 381 -2.74 15.11 43.82
N SER A 382 -3.76 14.25 43.68
CA SER A 382 -4.70 13.95 44.75
C SER A 382 -4.09 13.09 45.86
N ASN A 383 -3.02 12.34 45.57
CA ASN A 383 -2.30 11.52 46.54
C ASN A 383 -0.86 12.01 46.81
N GLY A 384 -0.54 13.27 46.46
CA GLY A 384 0.65 13.96 46.86
C GLY A 384 1.72 14.23 45.80
N LEU A 385 1.49 13.86 44.55
CA LEU A 385 2.41 14.22 43.47
C LEU A 385 2.42 15.73 43.25
N LEU A 386 3.59 16.32 42.99
CA LEU A 386 3.72 17.76 42.79
C LEU A 386 2.92 18.26 41.59
N LEU A 387 2.92 17.47 40.49
CA LEU A 387 2.24 17.79 39.25
C LEU A 387 1.93 16.50 38.48
N ASN A 388 0.79 16.47 37.79
CA ASN A 388 0.40 15.35 36.96
C ASN A 388 1.16 15.26 35.61
N TRP A 389 1.84 16.32 35.20
CA TRP A 389 2.70 16.31 34.01
C TRP A 389 4.08 15.79 34.37
N VAL A 390 4.37 14.57 33.91
CA VAL A 390 5.62 13.87 34.22
C VAL A 390 6.57 13.93 33.01
N ASN A 391 7.81 14.41 33.24
CA ASN A 391 8.83 14.49 32.19
C ASN A 391 9.83 13.34 32.25
N THR A 392 10.12 12.83 33.45
CA THR A 392 11.14 11.81 33.66
C THR A 392 10.83 10.99 34.90
N ILE A 393 11.27 9.76 34.93
CA ILE A 393 11.23 8.84 36.05
C ILE A 393 12.60 8.22 36.19
N GLY A 394 13.13 8.21 37.42
CA GLY A 394 14.39 7.56 37.80
C GLY A 394 14.26 6.93 39.17
N GLU A 395 15.27 6.17 39.58
CA GLU A 395 15.29 5.51 40.86
C GLU A 395 16.62 5.66 41.57
N ASP A 396 16.62 5.45 42.90
CA ASP A 396 17.76 4.94 43.66
C ASP A 396 17.39 3.62 44.37
N LYS A 397 18.23 3.06 45.13
CA LYS A 397 18.00 1.81 45.85
C LYS A 397 16.64 1.75 46.56
N ASN A 398 16.16 2.89 47.15
CA ASN A 398 14.99 2.94 48.00
C ASN A 398 13.79 3.68 47.39
N ASN A 399 14.04 4.58 46.47
CA ASN A 399 13.04 5.54 46.03
C ASN A 399 12.89 5.57 44.52
N ILE A 400 11.68 5.96 44.10
CA ILE A 400 11.39 6.40 42.74
C ILE A 400 11.28 7.92 42.71
N TYR A 401 11.92 8.57 41.76
CA TYR A 401 11.94 9.99 41.54
C TYR A 401 11.09 10.33 40.30
N VAL A 402 10.05 11.14 40.52
CA VAL A 402 9.15 11.58 39.43
C VAL A 402 9.39 13.06 39.17
N GLY A 403 10.08 13.34 38.05
CA GLY A 403 10.42 14.70 37.64
C GLY A 403 9.33 15.35 36.79
N SER A 404 9.05 16.62 37.09
CA SER A 404 8.03 17.44 36.45
C SER A 404 8.52 18.87 36.24
N THR A 405 7.66 19.78 35.83
CA THR A 405 7.94 21.23 35.80
C THR A 405 7.79 21.90 37.15
N ALA A 406 7.32 21.19 38.17
CA ALA A 406 7.15 21.68 39.54
C ALA A 406 8.23 21.14 40.49
N GLY A 407 9.21 20.40 40.00
CA GLY A 407 10.24 19.71 40.79
C GLY A 407 10.15 18.19 40.67
N ILE A 408 10.72 17.50 41.64
CA ILE A 408 10.76 16.05 41.73
C ILE A 408 9.95 15.60 42.94
N SER A 409 9.00 14.69 42.74
CA SER A 409 8.32 13.96 43.82
C SER A 409 9.08 12.67 44.11
N ILE A 410 9.21 12.30 45.39
CA ILE A 410 9.93 11.11 45.86
C ILE A 410 8.92 10.10 46.38
N ILE A 411 8.91 8.93 45.76
CA ILE A 411 8.05 7.81 46.16
C ILE A 411 8.96 6.74 46.80
N ASP A 412 8.68 6.36 48.01
CA ASP A 412 9.36 5.25 48.68
C ASP A 412 8.90 3.89 48.10
N LYS A 413 9.85 3.06 47.62
CA LYS A 413 9.55 1.81 46.95
C LYS A 413 8.88 0.78 47.85
N LYS A 414 9.17 0.79 49.13
CA LYS A 414 8.67 -0.20 50.10
C LYS A 414 7.25 0.11 50.55
N THR A 415 6.99 1.39 50.85
CA THR A 415 5.66 1.81 51.37
C THR A 415 4.74 2.28 50.26
N GLU A 416 5.28 2.54 49.11
CA GLU A 416 4.57 3.10 47.94
C GLU A 416 3.82 4.39 48.25
N LYS A 417 4.44 5.25 49.07
CA LYS A 417 3.92 6.56 49.42
C LYS A 417 4.87 7.66 48.94
N ILE A 418 4.30 8.80 48.62
CA ILE A 418 5.07 10.00 48.34
C ILE A 418 5.58 10.54 49.69
N ILE A 419 6.91 10.54 49.85
CA ILE A 419 7.56 10.88 51.13
C ILE A 419 8.24 12.25 51.15
N GLY A 420 8.40 12.89 49.99
CA GLY A 420 9.06 14.20 49.91
C GLY A 420 9.17 14.72 48.48
N SER A 421 9.90 15.84 48.38
CA SER A 421 10.14 16.46 47.07
C SER A 421 11.50 17.17 47.01
N ILE A 422 12.04 17.31 45.78
CA ILE A 422 13.21 18.15 45.51
C ILE A 422 12.78 19.29 44.59
N THR A 423 12.97 20.52 45.08
CA THR A 423 12.50 21.75 44.45
C THR A 423 13.54 22.86 44.59
N GLU A 424 13.25 24.06 44.09
CA GLU A 424 14.09 25.24 44.34
C GLU A 424 14.24 25.54 45.83
N LYS A 425 13.27 25.20 46.65
CA LYS A 425 13.34 25.37 48.12
C LYS A 425 14.33 24.40 48.76
N THR A 426 14.65 23.32 48.10
CA THR A 426 15.58 22.25 48.60
C THR A 426 16.87 22.18 47.80
N GLY A 427 17.20 23.22 46.99
CA GLY A 427 18.51 23.36 46.36
C GLY A 427 18.57 23.30 44.83
N LEU A 428 17.49 22.98 44.13
CA LEU A 428 17.47 23.12 42.67
C LEU A 428 17.56 24.61 42.27
N LYS A 429 18.11 24.87 41.09
CA LYS A 429 18.12 26.21 40.50
C LYS A 429 16.92 26.47 39.56
N SER A 430 16.19 25.42 39.23
CA SER A 430 14.93 25.46 38.46
C SER A 430 14.11 24.24 38.78
N ASN A 431 12.81 24.41 38.99
CA ASN A 431 11.88 23.31 39.21
C ASN A 431 11.58 22.50 37.90
N TYR A 432 11.94 23.04 36.74
CA TYR A 432 11.66 22.36 35.48
C TYR A 432 12.67 21.24 35.25
N VAL A 433 12.34 20.02 35.64
CA VAL A 433 13.20 18.85 35.58
C VAL A 433 13.00 18.09 34.26
N TYR A 434 14.07 17.85 33.52
CA TYR A 434 14.06 17.04 32.30
C TYR A 434 14.55 15.60 32.51
N VAL A 435 15.54 15.43 33.39
CA VAL A 435 16.18 14.13 33.60
C VAL A 435 16.41 13.91 35.10
N VAL A 436 16.12 12.72 35.56
CA VAL A 436 16.59 12.14 36.83
C VAL A 436 17.26 10.80 36.45
N PHE A 437 18.50 10.62 36.84
CA PHE A 437 19.33 9.47 36.49
C PHE A 437 20.27 9.14 37.64
N GLU A 438 20.36 7.86 38.04
CA GLU A 438 21.39 7.37 38.95
C GLU A 438 22.50 6.69 38.17
N ASP A 439 23.74 7.07 38.36
CA ASP A 439 24.90 6.45 37.74
C ASP A 439 25.36 5.20 38.49
N SER A 440 26.31 4.46 37.90
CA SER A 440 26.87 3.26 38.50
C SER A 440 27.61 3.48 39.82
N LYS A 441 27.90 4.72 40.19
CA LYS A 441 28.53 5.14 41.44
C LYS A 441 27.50 5.54 42.51
N GLU A 442 26.21 5.25 42.28
CA GLU A 442 25.09 5.63 43.16
C GLU A 442 24.94 7.17 43.33
N THR A 443 25.36 7.96 42.32
CA THR A 443 25.15 9.40 42.27
C THR A 443 23.86 9.73 41.50
N LEU A 444 22.94 10.45 42.15
CA LEU A 444 21.71 10.92 41.54
C LEU A 444 21.97 12.22 40.77
N TRP A 445 21.79 12.19 39.44
CA TRP A 445 21.92 13.30 38.51
C TRP A 445 20.57 13.91 38.18
N ILE A 446 20.48 15.27 38.22
CA ILE A 446 19.26 15.99 37.91
C ILE A 446 19.57 17.09 36.90
N LEU A 447 18.96 17.00 35.73
CA LEU A 447 19.08 17.97 34.66
C LEU A 447 17.83 18.85 34.62
N THR A 448 18.03 20.16 34.68
CA THR A 448 16.92 21.11 34.73
C THR A 448 16.99 22.14 33.61
N ARG A 449 15.82 22.66 33.22
CA ARG A 449 15.74 23.79 32.31
C ARG A 449 16.22 25.07 33.01
N TYR A 450 17.17 25.75 32.40
CA TYR A 450 17.82 26.99 32.89
C TYR A 450 18.53 26.88 34.26
N GLY A 451 18.41 25.78 34.96
CA GLY A 451 19.06 25.55 36.24
C GLY A 451 20.42 24.85 36.17
N GLY A 452 20.69 24.22 35.00
CA GLY A 452 21.92 23.47 34.75
C GLY A 452 21.87 22.04 35.27
N LEU A 453 23.06 21.52 35.61
CA LEU A 453 23.31 20.14 36.01
C LEU A 453 23.56 20.05 37.51
N HIS A 454 22.73 19.27 38.21
CA HIS A 454 22.85 18.98 39.62
C HIS A 454 23.20 17.52 39.85
N TYR A 455 23.85 17.23 40.94
CA TYR A 455 24.13 15.89 41.43
C TYR A 455 24.01 15.75 42.92
N ARG A 456 23.73 14.57 43.42
CA ARG A 456 23.69 14.22 44.82
C ARG A 456 24.33 12.85 44.99
N GLU A 457 25.49 12.84 45.69
CA GLU A 457 26.12 11.61 46.08
C GLU A 457 25.28 10.89 47.15
N LYS A 458 25.45 9.61 47.35
CA LYS A 458 24.71 8.81 48.34
C LYS A 458 24.80 9.43 49.74
N GLY A 459 23.63 9.79 50.27
CA GLY A 459 23.56 10.43 51.62
C GLY A 459 24.10 11.87 51.69
N GLY A 460 24.53 12.44 50.56
CA GLY A 460 25.04 13.80 50.48
C GLY A 460 23.98 14.88 50.18
N GLU A 461 24.44 16.13 50.18
CA GLU A 461 23.65 17.27 49.80
C GLU A 461 23.59 17.42 48.27
N LEU A 462 22.57 18.12 47.78
CA LEU A 462 22.41 18.47 46.37
C LEU A 462 23.42 19.55 45.98
N LYS A 463 24.31 19.23 45.03
CA LYS A 463 25.35 20.11 44.50
C LYS A 463 25.09 20.43 43.04
N ARG A 464 25.68 21.49 42.52
CA ARG A 464 25.63 21.85 41.10
C ARG A 464 27.02 21.74 40.47
N VAL A 465 27.09 21.18 39.26
CA VAL A 465 28.33 21.13 38.48
C VAL A 465 28.70 22.56 38.06
N SER A 466 29.96 22.89 38.25
CA SER A 466 30.52 24.17 37.78
C SER A 466 30.79 24.07 36.27
N LEU A 467 30.14 24.95 35.50
CA LEU A 467 30.30 25.05 34.08
C LEU A 467 30.92 26.40 33.72
N PRO A 468 31.70 26.51 32.64
CA PRO A 468 32.12 27.80 32.07
C PRO A 468 30.92 28.75 31.86
N ASP A 469 31.16 30.04 32.01
CA ASP A 469 30.07 31.04 32.00
C ASP A 469 29.19 31.00 30.74
N LYS A 470 29.78 30.72 29.57
CA LYS A 470 29.04 30.54 28.30
C LYS A 470 28.02 29.41 28.35
N PHE A 471 28.18 28.43 29.22
CA PHE A 471 27.29 27.27 29.32
C PHE A 471 26.42 27.29 30.61
N ARG A 472 26.52 28.30 31.43
CA ARG A 472 25.87 28.39 32.75
C ARG A 472 24.35 28.20 32.72
N ASN A 473 23.70 28.63 31.64
CA ASN A 473 22.24 28.55 31.47
C ASN A 473 21.85 27.54 30.36
N THR A 474 22.69 26.57 30.08
CA THR A 474 22.40 25.54 29.09
C THR A 474 21.24 24.64 29.54
N ASN A 475 20.33 24.35 28.60
CA ASN A 475 19.24 23.39 28.81
C ASN A 475 19.75 21.98 28.45
N PHE A 476 19.90 21.14 29.45
CA PHE A 476 20.30 19.73 29.30
C PHE A 476 19.05 18.85 29.30
N ASN A 477 18.94 17.89 28.37
CA ASN A 477 17.74 17.10 28.16
C ASN A 477 17.97 15.59 28.02
N THR A 478 19.23 15.15 28.01
CA THR A 478 19.54 13.71 27.98
C THR A 478 20.89 13.45 28.64
N ILE A 479 21.07 12.25 29.17
CA ILE A 479 22.31 11.80 29.84
C ILE A 479 22.58 10.35 29.48
N LYS A 480 23.85 10.00 29.36
CA LYS A 480 24.30 8.63 29.16
C LYS A 480 25.61 8.39 29.94
N GLU A 481 25.61 7.38 30.76
CA GLU A 481 26.85 6.84 31.32
C GLU A 481 27.58 6.01 30.26
N LEU A 482 28.85 6.34 30.03
CA LEU A 482 29.73 5.70 29.08
C LEU A 482 30.37 4.45 29.69
N GLN A 483 30.90 3.57 28.84
CA GLN A 483 31.58 2.35 29.27
C GLN A 483 32.75 2.59 30.23
N ASN A 484 33.38 3.75 30.19
CA ASN A 484 34.46 4.17 31.06
C ASN A 484 33.99 4.81 32.38
N GLY A 485 32.68 4.89 32.64
CA GLY A 485 32.07 5.51 33.83
C GLY A 485 32.00 7.04 33.81
N GLU A 486 32.38 7.69 32.71
CA GLU A 486 32.14 9.11 32.50
C GLU A 486 30.70 9.34 31.99
N LEU A 487 30.22 10.56 32.13
CA LEU A 487 28.87 10.91 31.65
C LEU A 487 28.95 11.76 30.37
N MET A 488 28.14 11.40 29.39
CA MET A 488 27.88 12.24 28.22
C MET A 488 26.48 12.84 28.35
N ILE A 489 26.40 14.17 28.28
CA ILE A 489 25.17 14.92 28.54
C ILE A 489 24.81 15.73 27.29
N GLY A 490 23.60 15.51 26.75
CA GLY A 490 23.10 16.24 25.58
C GLY A 490 22.41 17.55 25.97
N SER A 491 22.63 18.56 25.14
CA SER A 491 22.01 19.88 25.31
C SER A 491 21.08 20.26 24.14
N MET A 492 20.33 21.32 24.33
CA MET A 492 19.46 21.86 23.27
C MET A 492 20.18 22.74 22.25
N ASN A 493 21.35 23.31 22.56
CA ASN A 493 21.97 24.31 21.70
C ASN A 493 23.49 24.23 21.58
N TYR A 494 24.16 23.50 22.46
CA TYR A 494 25.62 23.51 22.56
C TYR A 494 26.27 22.13 22.37
N GLY A 495 25.58 21.20 21.72
CA GLY A 495 26.11 19.85 21.52
C GLY A 495 26.12 19.02 22.78
N ALA A 496 27.14 18.17 22.96
CA ALA A 496 27.29 17.24 24.06
C ALA A 496 28.41 17.65 25.03
N PHE A 497 28.23 17.33 26.32
CA PHE A 497 29.13 17.69 27.42
C PHE A 497 29.64 16.41 28.06
N ARG A 498 30.96 16.31 28.20
CA ARG A 498 31.59 15.23 28.93
C ARG A 498 31.83 15.66 30.36
N ILE A 499 31.35 14.86 31.31
CA ILE A 499 31.49 15.07 32.73
C ILE A 499 32.21 13.85 33.33
N ALA A 500 33.25 14.09 34.08
CA ALA A 500 33.96 13.07 34.85
C ALA A 500 34.27 13.58 36.25
N ASP A 501 34.07 12.73 37.26
CA ASP A 501 34.31 13.06 38.69
C ASP A 501 33.59 14.38 39.11
N HIS A 502 32.32 14.55 38.67
CA HIS A 502 31.47 15.72 38.90
C HIS A 502 32.01 17.04 38.31
N GLU A 503 33.01 16.98 37.42
CA GLU A 503 33.59 18.15 36.75
C GLU A 503 33.34 18.14 35.25
N PHE A 504 33.18 19.34 34.69
CA PHE A 504 33.17 19.53 33.25
C PHE A 504 34.54 19.28 32.65
N LYS A 505 34.64 18.39 31.65
CA LYS A 505 35.91 18.09 30.97
C LYS A 505 35.97 18.76 29.59
N GLU A 506 34.95 18.60 28.76
CA GLU A 506 34.89 19.16 27.42
C GLU A 506 33.46 19.31 26.89
N ASN A 507 33.33 20.12 25.85
CA ASN A 507 32.11 20.23 25.05
C ASN A 507 32.41 19.74 23.63
N ILE A 508 31.62 18.79 23.17
CA ILE A 508 31.64 18.26 21.80
C ILE A 508 30.59 19.02 21.01
N ASP A 509 31.03 19.96 20.18
CA ASP A 509 30.16 20.71 19.31
C ASP A 509 29.85 19.89 18.05
N LEU A 510 28.57 19.62 17.77
CA LEU A 510 28.16 18.81 16.62
C LEU A 510 28.10 19.68 15.35
N PRO A 511 28.49 19.16 14.19
CA PRO A 511 28.49 19.90 12.92
C PRO A 511 27.07 20.08 12.37
N LEU A 512 26.21 20.74 13.13
CA LEU A 512 24.79 20.96 12.84
C LEU A 512 24.48 22.45 12.75
N LYS A 513 23.46 22.78 11.95
CA LYS A 513 22.97 24.16 11.85
C LYS A 513 22.27 24.61 13.13
N PRO A 514 22.20 25.91 13.41
CA PRO A 514 21.37 26.44 14.49
C PRO A 514 19.92 25.92 14.37
N GLY A 515 19.39 25.38 15.48
CA GLY A 515 18.05 24.74 15.50
C GLY A 515 18.07 23.24 15.22
N GLU A 516 19.06 22.69 14.55
CA GLU A 516 19.26 21.24 14.40
C GLU A 516 20.05 20.63 15.59
N ASN A 517 20.75 21.46 16.34
CA ASN A 517 21.67 21.04 17.42
C ASN A 517 20.95 20.80 18.75
N VAL A 518 19.81 20.11 18.71
CA VAL A 518 19.10 19.61 19.89
C VAL A 518 19.39 18.12 19.99
N ILE A 519 20.12 17.70 21.05
CA ILE A 519 20.40 16.28 21.25
C ILE A 519 19.28 15.67 22.11
N TYR A 520 18.55 14.73 21.55
CA TYR A 520 17.48 14.00 22.22
C TYR A 520 17.94 12.69 22.85
N ALA A 521 18.90 12.02 22.22
CA ALA A 521 19.39 10.72 22.66
C ALA A 521 20.90 10.59 22.45
N ILE A 522 21.54 9.81 23.31
CA ILE A 522 22.94 9.43 23.22
C ILE A 522 23.05 7.91 23.38
N HIS A 523 23.74 7.27 22.45
CA HIS A 523 24.04 5.85 22.50
C HIS A 523 25.54 5.65 22.26
N GLN A 524 26.16 4.81 23.06
CA GLN A 524 27.52 4.31 22.83
C GLN A 524 27.42 2.87 22.38
N ASP A 525 27.99 2.57 21.23
CA ASP A 525 28.01 1.19 20.73
C ASP A 525 29.13 0.34 21.35
N SER A 526 29.20 -0.92 20.97
CA SER A 526 30.19 -1.85 21.49
C SER A 526 31.65 -1.50 21.12
N SER A 527 31.84 -0.71 20.07
CA SER A 527 33.15 -0.21 19.63
C SER A 527 33.60 1.04 20.38
N GLY A 528 32.70 1.65 21.18
CA GLY A 528 32.94 2.90 21.91
C GLY A 528 32.50 4.14 21.10
N ASP A 529 32.04 3.98 19.86
CA ASP A 529 31.57 5.07 19.00
C ASP A 529 30.30 5.70 19.58
N LEU A 530 30.18 7.03 19.49
CA LEU A 530 29.03 7.76 20.01
C LEU A 530 28.04 8.14 18.94
N TRP A 531 26.79 7.81 19.17
CA TRP A 531 25.66 8.10 18.29
C TRP A 531 24.73 9.12 18.98
N PHE A 532 24.54 10.27 18.33
CA PHE A 532 23.69 11.34 18.83
C PHE A 532 22.42 11.42 18.01
N GLY A 533 21.27 11.17 18.62
CA GLY A 533 19.96 11.42 18.04
C GLY A 533 19.60 12.90 18.20
N THR A 534 19.44 13.62 17.10
CA THR A 534 19.27 15.07 17.08
C THR A 534 18.03 15.51 16.31
N HIS A 535 17.77 16.83 16.29
CA HIS A 535 16.78 17.44 15.42
C HIS A 535 17.28 17.53 13.95
N GLY A 536 18.54 17.23 13.70
CA GLY A 536 19.13 17.20 12.36
C GLY A 536 19.47 15.80 11.85
N GLY A 537 18.92 14.73 12.44
CA GLY A 537 19.22 13.35 12.12
C GLY A 537 20.07 12.66 13.19
N ILE A 538 20.81 11.63 12.80
CA ILE A 538 21.79 10.96 13.65
C ILE A 538 23.17 11.49 13.31
N VAL A 539 23.94 11.84 14.34
CA VAL A 539 25.35 12.18 14.19
C VAL A 539 26.18 11.08 14.87
N LEU A 540 27.04 10.44 14.10
CA LEU A 540 28.04 9.50 14.59
C LEU A 540 29.34 10.25 14.86
N TYR A 541 29.92 10.10 16.06
CA TYR A 541 31.25 10.57 16.41
C TYR A 541 32.18 9.38 16.62
N LYS A 542 33.16 9.25 15.75
CA LYS A 542 34.11 8.16 15.71
C LYS A 542 35.52 8.69 15.41
N ASP A 543 36.50 8.35 16.23
CA ASP A 543 37.90 8.71 16.04
C ASP A 543 38.15 10.22 15.78
N GLY A 544 37.38 11.08 16.47
CA GLY A 544 37.47 12.54 16.32
C GLY A 544 36.74 13.07 15.06
N LYS A 545 36.07 12.23 14.27
CA LYS A 545 35.35 12.60 13.04
C LYS A 545 33.86 12.45 13.24
N PHE A 546 33.10 13.24 12.47
CA PHE A 546 31.65 13.20 12.44
C PHE A 546 31.15 12.65 11.12
N SER A 547 30.15 11.75 11.18
CA SER A 547 29.34 11.33 10.04
C SER A 547 27.87 11.55 10.35
N ARG A 548 27.06 11.88 9.35
CA ARG A 548 25.65 12.24 9.55
C ARG A 548 24.71 11.35 8.74
N LEU A 549 23.74 10.76 9.39
CA LEU A 549 22.62 10.05 8.76
C LEU A 549 21.39 10.96 8.76
N THR A 550 20.83 11.24 7.56
CA THR A 550 19.74 12.18 7.34
C THR A 550 18.58 11.50 6.60
N ARG A 551 17.53 12.24 6.27
CA ARG A 551 16.45 11.73 5.40
C ARG A 551 16.95 11.32 4.01
N GLU A 552 17.93 11.99 3.48
CA GLU A 552 18.54 11.67 2.19
C GLU A 552 19.29 10.32 2.22
N ASN A 553 19.74 9.93 3.41
CA ASN A 553 20.48 8.68 3.65
C ASN A 553 19.61 7.55 4.25
N GLY A 554 18.28 7.72 4.39
CA GLY A 554 17.39 6.66 4.83
C GLY A 554 16.65 6.88 6.15
N LEU A 555 16.78 8.05 6.82
CA LEU A 555 15.92 8.37 7.94
C LEU A 555 14.51 8.71 7.48
N SER A 556 13.51 8.21 8.21
CA SER A 556 12.10 8.55 7.98
C SER A 556 11.75 9.97 8.47
N SER A 557 12.48 10.51 9.44
CA SER A 557 12.28 11.84 10.04
C SER A 557 13.60 12.58 10.21
N VAL A 558 13.54 13.90 10.24
CA VAL A 558 14.69 14.75 10.62
C VAL A 558 15.00 14.68 12.11
N SER A 559 14.00 14.41 12.97
CA SER A 559 14.16 14.31 14.41
C SER A 559 14.29 12.87 14.86
N VAL A 560 15.28 12.58 15.71
CA VAL A 560 15.51 11.25 16.30
C VAL A 560 15.44 11.41 17.82
N PHE A 561 14.37 10.89 18.44
CA PHE A 561 14.06 11.10 19.85
C PHE A 561 14.71 10.08 20.78
N SER A 562 14.89 8.84 20.31
CA SER A 562 15.60 7.78 21.04
C SER A 562 16.48 6.97 20.14
N ILE A 563 17.52 6.38 20.69
CA ILE A 563 18.37 5.36 20.07
C ILE A 563 18.52 4.22 21.06
N THR A 564 18.00 3.05 20.72
CA THR A 564 18.02 1.85 21.57
C THR A 564 18.58 0.67 20.78
N HIS A 565 19.67 0.07 21.25
CA HIS A 565 20.24 -1.14 20.63
C HIS A 565 19.58 -2.39 21.22
N ASP A 566 19.14 -3.32 20.37
CA ASP A 566 18.47 -4.55 20.82
C ASP A 566 19.44 -5.61 21.39
N GLY A 567 20.74 -5.39 21.23
CA GLY A 567 21.81 -6.24 21.75
C GLY A 567 22.38 -7.23 20.76
N LYS A 568 21.78 -7.41 19.55
CA LYS A 568 22.23 -8.42 18.58
C LYS A 568 22.07 -8.05 17.12
N ARG A 569 21.02 -7.28 16.76
CA ARG A 569 20.56 -7.16 15.38
C ARG A 569 20.66 -5.75 14.81
N GLY A 570 20.61 -4.72 15.65
CA GLY A 570 20.69 -3.33 15.23
C GLY A 570 20.10 -2.32 16.19
N ILE A 571 19.89 -1.10 15.70
CA ILE A 571 19.33 0.00 16.48
C ILE A 571 17.87 0.28 16.12
N TRP A 572 17.14 0.68 17.13
CA TRP A 572 15.76 1.15 17.07
C TRP A 572 15.73 2.62 17.44
N ILE A 573 15.18 3.44 16.57
CA ILE A 573 15.01 4.87 16.79
C ILE A 573 13.54 5.24 16.83
N SER A 574 13.15 6.17 17.67
CA SER A 574 11.80 6.73 17.68
C SER A 574 11.80 8.14 17.07
N ASN A 575 10.70 8.48 16.38
CA ASN A 575 10.53 9.78 15.72
C ASN A 575 9.02 10.08 15.49
N ASN A 576 8.70 11.17 14.76
CA ASN A 576 7.32 11.58 14.49
C ASN A 576 6.53 10.64 13.54
N PHE A 577 7.20 9.68 12.88
CA PHE A 577 6.56 8.74 11.94
C PHE A 577 6.48 7.32 12.49
N GLY A 578 6.94 7.10 13.72
CA GLY A 578 6.96 5.82 14.39
C GLY A 578 8.31 5.43 14.93
N VAL A 579 8.59 4.15 14.88
CA VAL A 579 9.85 3.55 15.26
C VAL A 579 10.53 2.99 14.02
N GLN A 580 11.76 3.40 13.79
CA GLN A 580 12.56 2.95 12.66
C GLN A 580 13.67 2.02 13.12
N TYR A 581 13.80 0.88 12.48
CA TYR A 581 14.82 -0.13 12.76
C TYR A 581 15.90 -0.12 11.68
N PHE A 582 17.13 -0.04 12.11
CA PHE A 582 18.32 -0.21 11.25
C PHE A 582 19.06 -1.47 11.63
N PRO A 583 19.21 -2.44 10.70
CA PRO A 583 20.03 -3.62 10.91
C PRO A 583 21.50 -3.26 11.17
N GLU A 584 22.18 -4.02 12.03
CA GLU A 584 23.60 -3.81 12.36
C GLU A 584 24.49 -3.73 11.11
N LYS A 585 24.26 -4.60 10.17
CA LYS A 585 24.99 -4.64 8.89
C LYS A 585 24.89 -3.30 8.10
N GLU A 586 23.77 -2.58 8.21
CA GLU A 586 23.61 -1.28 7.53
C GLU A 586 24.32 -0.17 8.29
N LEU A 587 24.38 -0.27 9.62
CA LEU A 587 25.16 0.64 10.46
C LEU A 587 26.66 0.49 10.22
N GLU A 588 27.15 -0.74 10.07
CA GLU A 588 28.56 -1.00 9.74
C GLU A 588 28.93 -0.48 8.34
N LYS A 589 28.03 -0.62 7.37
CA LYS A 589 28.22 0.02 6.05
C LYS A 589 28.27 1.54 6.18
N PHE A 590 27.40 2.14 6.98
CA PHE A 590 27.39 3.58 7.22
C PHE A 590 28.70 4.05 7.87
N LYS A 591 29.21 3.35 8.89
CA LYS A 591 30.47 3.65 9.56
C LYS A 591 31.68 3.64 8.62
N THR A 592 31.64 2.86 7.54
CA THR A 592 32.74 2.68 6.58
C THR A 592 32.54 3.43 5.27
N SER A 593 31.34 3.99 5.05
CA SER A 593 31.01 4.71 3.81
C SER A 593 31.58 6.12 3.81
N GLU A 594 32.39 6.43 2.81
CA GLU A 594 32.85 7.80 2.51
C GLU A 594 31.94 8.50 1.48
N SER A 595 30.89 7.81 0.98
CA SER A 595 30.05 8.29 -0.11
C SER A 595 28.82 9.07 0.39
N GLU A 596 28.64 10.28 -0.08
CA GLU A 596 27.40 11.06 0.11
C GLU A 596 26.16 10.37 -0.49
N SER A 597 26.35 9.39 -1.39
CA SER A 597 25.27 8.63 -2.03
C SER A 597 24.82 7.40 -1.22
N PHE A 598 25.40 7.14 -0.04
CA PHE A 598 24.98 6.03 0.81
C PHE A 598 23.55 6.20 1.31
N HIS A 599 22.75 5.16 1.21
CA HIS A 599 21.39 5.09 1.74
C HIS A 599 21.23 3.84 2.60
N ALA A 600 20.98 4.02 3.89
CA ALA A 600 20.83 2.92 4.85
C ALA A 600 19.43 2.28 4.69
N ALA A 601 19.40 0.99 4.54
CA ALA A 601 18.16 0.24 4.54
C ALA A 601 17.58 0.13 5.96
N SER A 602 16.28 0.36 6.09
CA SER A 602 15.61 0.41 7.39
C SER A 602 14.13 0.07 7.27
N VAL A 603 13.50 -0.32 8.37
CA VAL A 603 12.06 -0.60 8.45
C VAL A 603 11.40 0.36 9.42
N VAL A 604 10.26 0.95 9.02
CA VAL A 604 9.50 1.87 9.88
C VAL A 604 8.24 1.17 10.40
N TYR A 605 8.12 1.10 11.71
CA TYR A 605 6.95 0.59 12.42
C TYR A 605 6.09 1.75 12.90
N ASN A 606 4.83 1.77 12.49
CA ASN A 606 3.89 2.84 12.78
C ASN A 606 2.50 2.28 13.15
N LYS A 607 1.44 3.08 13.05
CA LYS A 607 0.07 2.67 13.39
C LYS A 607 -0.40 1.46 12.57
N SER A 608 0.02 1.33 11.30
CA SER A 608 -0.31 0.17 10.46
C SER A 608 0.37 -1.14 10.91
N HIS A 609 1.35 -1.05 11.78
CA HIS A 609 2.05 -2.19 12.39
C HIS A 609 1.60 -2.49 13.84
N GLY A 610 0.60 -1.76 14.34
CA GLY A 610 0.06 -1.94 15.69
C GLY A 610 0.51 -0.91 16.71
N MET A 611 1.30 0.11 16.36
CA MET A 611 1.58 1.20 17.31
C MET A 611 0.30 1.90 17.74
N PRO A 612 0.18 2.36 19.00
CA PRO A 612 -0.95 3.18 19.43
C PRO A 612 -1.11 4.43 18.59
N ASN A 613 -0.01 5.12 18.33
CA ASN A 613 0.10 6.26 17.43
C ASN A 613 1.46 6.24 16.72
N SER A 614 1.55 6.80 15.53
CA SER A 614 2.83 6.97 14.82
C SER A 614 3.69 8.08 15.47
N GLU A 615 3.07 9.09 16.06
CA GLU A 615 3.79 10.16 16.75
C GLU A 615 4.29 9.67 18.12
N THR A 616 5.62 9.51 18.23
CA THR A 616 6.29 9.19 19.48
C THR A 616 6.68 10.47 20.22
N ASN A 617 6.83 10.40 21.53
CA ASN A 617 7.17 11.56 22.32
C ASN A 617 8.68 11.81 22.37
N GLY A 618 9.10 13.07 22.11
CA GLY A 618 10.45 13.58 22.30
C GLY A 618 10.57 14.55 23.46
N LEU A 619 11.81 15.02 23.74
CA LEU A 619 12.14 15.89 24.88
C LEU A 619 11.70 15.33 26.24
N ILE A 620 11.86 14.03 26.40
CA ILE A 620 11.55 13.26 27.59
C ILE A 620 12.70 12.29 27.86
N PHE A 621 12.83 11.82 29.10
CA PHE A 621 13.91 10.88 29.45
C PHE A 621 13.39 9.78 30.39
N PRO A 622 13.65 8.50 30.02
CA PRO A 622 14.06 8.05 28.70
C PRO A 622 12.91 8.10 27.67
N ALA A 623 13.24 8.47 26.42
CA ALA A 623 12.28 8.52 25.32
C ALA A 623 11.94 7.14 24.72
N ALA A 624 12.67 6.13 25.09
CA ALA A 624 12.42 4.69 24.89
C ALA A 624 13.41 3.93 25.76
N PHE A 625 13.08 2.69 26.12
CA PHE A 625 14.03 1.81 26.81
C PHE A 625 13.81 0.34 26.42
N LYS A 626 14.84 -0.46 26.63
CA LYS A 626 14.79 -1.92 26.53
C LYS A 626 14.64 -2.50 27.92
N ASP A 627 13.57 -3.29 28.14
CA ASP A 627 13.32 -3.96 29.40
C ASP A 627 14.25 -5.18 29.62
N ASN A 628 14.23 -5.74 30.82
CA ASN A 628 15.03 -6.90 31.20
C ASN A 628 14.66 -8.18 30.41
N THR A 629 13.48 -8.21 29.73
CA THR A 629 13.09 -9.31 28.82
C THR A 629 13.55 -9.09 27.38
N GLY A 630 14.17 -7.94 27.08
CA GLY A 630 14.66 -7.56 25.77
C GLY A 630 13.63 -6.86 24.88
N LYS A 631 12.44 -6.57 25.37
CA LYS A 631 11.41 -5.79 24.66
C LYS A 631 11.73 -4.31 24.73
N ILE A 632 11.39 -3.59 23.67
CA ILE A 632 11.58 -2.14 23.58
C ILE A 632 10.23 -1.45 23.79
N TRP A 633 10.19 -0.54 24.75
CA TRP A 633 9.03 0.23 25.16
C TRP A 633 9.12 1.64 24.62
N ILE A 634 8.06 2.09 23.95
CA ILE A 634 8.01 3.35 23.20
C ILE A 634 6.81 4.18 23.68
N PRO A 635 7.03 5.38 24.21
CA PRO A 635 5.96 6.28 24.60
C PRO A 635 5.40 7.00 23.36
N THR A 636 4.07 7.01 23.22
CA THR A 636 3.38 7.73 22.16
C THR A 636 2.38 8.75 22.74
N VAL A 637 1.84 9.58 21.89
CA VAL A 637 0.78 10.52 22.27
C VAL A 637 -0.55 9.83 22.64
N GLU A 638 -0.71 8.52 22.33
CA GLU A 638 -1.94 7.73 22.58
C GLU A 638 -1.66 6.38 23.26
N GLY A 639 -0.65 6.30 24.13
CA GLY A 639 -0.32 5.08 24.87
C GLY A 639 1.11 4.60 24.68
N VAL A 640 1.35 3.31 24.94
CA VAL A 640 2.68 2.69 24.88
C VAL A 640 2.70 1.61 23.82
N GLY A 641 3.66 1.69 22.89
CA GLY A 641 4.03 0.63 21.97
C GLY A 641 5.12 -0.27 22.57
N ILE A 642 4.98 -1.58 22.43
CA ILE A 642 5.93 -2.59 22.93
C ILE A 642 6.37 -3.44 21.75
N ILE A 643 7.67 -3.42 21.46
CA ILE A 643 8.29 -4.18 20.38
C ILE A 643 9.09 -5.34 20.96
N ASN A 644 8.86 -6.54 20.45
CA ASN A 644 9.76 -7.67 20.71
C ASN A 644 10.70 -7.88 19.51
N PRO A 645 11.96 -7.46 19.58
CA PRO A 645 12.89 -7.58 18.45
C PRO A 645 13.09 -9.02 17.98
N MET A 646 12.92 -10.02 18.86
CA MET A 646 13.09 -11.44 18.51
C MET A 646 12.02 -11.97 17.58
N ASN A 647 10.84 -11.35 17.56
CA ASN A 647 9.71 -11.74 16.72
C ASN A 647 9.69 -11.01 15.37
N MET A 648 10.68 -10.15 15.10
CA MET A 648 10.77 -9.39 13.86
C MET A 648 11.59 -10.18 12.84
N GLU A 649 10.91 -10.79 11.88
CA GLU A 649 11.53 -11.37 10.70
C GLU A 649 11.58 -10.32 9.60
N LEU A 650 12.77 -10.06 9.10
CA LEU A 650 12.95 -9.38 7.80
C LEU A 650 12.63 -10.43 6.74
N LYS A 651 11.39 -10.46 6.27
CA LYS A 651 11.00 -11.33 5.17
C LYS A 651 11.66 -10.84 3.88
N ASP A 652 12.44 -11.70 3.25
CA ASP A 652 12.95 -11.54 1.88
C ASP A 652 11.86 -11.84 0.83
N ASN A 653 10.68 -11.26 0.96
CA ASN A 653 9.67 -11.37 -0.09
C ASN A 653 9.99 -10.33 -1.16
N SER A 654 10.37 -10.78 -2.34
CA SER A 654 10.53 -9.90 -3.50
C SER A 654 9.21 -9.22 -3.87
N ALA A 655 9.28 -8.00 -4.39
CA ALA A 655 8.12 -7.27 -4.88
C ALA A 655 7.37 -8.07 -5.94
N ASN A 656 6.06 -8.18 -5.80
CA ASN A 656 5.19 -8.74 -6.83
C ASN A 656 4.74 -7.61 -7.77
N PHE A 657 5.69 -7.12 -8.57
CA PHE A 657 5.46 -6.05 -9.54
C PHE A 657 4.78 -6.59 -10.81
N LYS A 658 3.77 -5.88 -11.31
CA LYS A 658 3.04 -6.20 -12.54
C LYS A 658 2.82 -4.94 -13.36
N TRP A 659 3.13 -5.02 -14.66
CA TRP A 659 2.60 -4.08 -15.64
C TRP A 659 1.10 -4.36 -15.79
N ASP A 660 0.28 -3.30 -15.75
CA ASP A 660 -1.17 -3.41 -15.66
C ASP A 660 -1.86 -3.09 -16.99
N GLU A 661 -1.97 -1.82 -17.33
CA GLU A 661 -2.71 -1.38 -18.51
C GLU A 661 -2.02 -0.22 -19.23
N LEU A 662 -2.20 -0.18 -20.53
CA LEU A 662 -1.93 0.94 -21.41
C LEU A 662 -3.24 1.68 -21.68
N LEU A 663 -3.32 2.96 -21.31
CA LEU A 663 -4.39 3.86 -21.73
C LEU A 663 -3.93 4.60 -23.00
N LEU A 664 -4.59 4.31 -24.11
CA LEU A 664 -4.26 4.86 -25.43
C LEU A 664 -5.52 5.37 -26.12
N GLY A 665 -5.59 6.68 -26.37
CA GLY A 665 -6.76 7.27 -27.06
C GLY A 665 -8.09 7.09 -26.33
N GLY A 666 -8.07 6.85 -25.02
CA GLY A 666 -9.26 6.55 -24.19
C GLY A 666 -9.56 5.05 -24.03
N GLU A 667 -8.90 4.19 -24.78
CA GLU A 667 -9.01 2.72 -24.63
C GLU A 667 -8.01 2.17 -23.62
N LYS A 668 -8.46 1.23 -22.78
CA LYS A 668 -7.64 0.49 -21.82
C LYS A 668 -7.24 -0.86 -22.41
N ILE A 669 -5.95 -1.07 -22.59
CA ILE A 669 -5.37 -2.29 -23.17
C ILE A 669 -4.53 -2.97 -22.09
N SER A 670 -4.80 -4.25 -21.81
CA SER A 670 -3.98 -5.03 -20.87
C SER A 670 -2.56 -5.20 -21.39
N ILE A 671 -1.56 -4.98 -20.53
CA ILE A 671 -0.15 -5.17 -20.89
C ILE A 671 0.22 -6.63 -20.63
N GLU A 672 0.50 -7.36 -21.73
CA GLU A 672 1.18 -8.65 -21.71
C GLU A 672 2.70 -8.41 -21.83
N ASN A 673 3.53 -9.34 -21.37
CA ASN A 673 4.97 -9.12 -21.18
C ASN A 673 5.79 -8.94 -22.48
N GLU A 674 5.18 -8.78 -23.65
CA GLU A 674 5.84 -8.74 -24.96
C GLU A 674 6.27 -7.36 -25.46
N GLY A 675 6.02 -6.31 -24.67
CA GLY A 675 6.31 -4.92 -25.04
C GLY A 675 5.08 -4.16 -25.57
N LEU A 676 5.22 -2.83 -25.66
CA LEU A 676 4.16 -1.94 -26.10
C LEU A 676 4.40 -1.43 -27.50
N LEU A 677 3.37 -1.54 -28.34
CA LEU A 677 3.35 -0.94 -29.67
C LEU A 677 2.48 0.32 -29.65
N ILE A 678 3.10 1.49 -29.78
CA ILE A 678 2.42 2.79 -29.78
C ILE A 678 2.23 3.24 -31.22
N PRO A 679 0.99 3.47 -31.69
CA PRO A 679 0.71 3.92 -33.06
C PRO A 679 1.36 5.26 -33.38
N ALA A 680 1.64 5.47 -34.65
CA ALA A 680 2.15 6.75 -35.14
C ALA A 680 1.16 7.89 -34.86
N GLY A 681 1.66 9.05 -34.43
CA GLY A 681 0.83 10.24 -34.15
C GLY A 681 0.16 10.24 -32.78
N THR A 682 0.48 9.29 -31.91
CA THR A 682 0.00 9.31 -30.55
C THR A 682 0.59 10.51 -29.78
N SER A 683 -0.25 11.46 -29.36
CA SER A 683 0.16 12.65 -28.64
C SER A 683 0.52 12.36 -27.18
N SER A 684 -0.23 11.47 -26.54
CA SER A 684 0.00 11.04 -25.17
C SER A 684 -0.59 9.66 -24.92
N PHE A 685 0.03 8.92 -24.00
CA PHE A 685 -0.47 7.64 -23.49
C PHE A 685 -0.02 7.47 -22.04
N GLN A 686 -0.68 6.58 -21.31
CA GLN A 686 -0.39 6.31 -19.92
C GLN A 686 -0.15 4.81 -19.72
N VAL A 687 0.91 4.48 -19.02
CA VAL A 687 1.23 3.10 -18.61
C VAL A 687 0.98 2.99 -17.11
N SER A 688 0.12 2.09 -16.71
CA SER A 688 -0.14 1.78 -15.31
C SER A 688 0.53 0.46 -14.90
N PHE A 689 0.82 0.36 -13.60
CA PHE A 689 1.46 -0.80 -13.00
C PHE A 689 0.98 -0.95 -11.56
N SER A 690 1.11 -2.16 -11.01
CA SER A 690 0.80 -2.49 -9.61
C SER A 690 2.01 -3.14 -8.95
N ASN A 691 2.21 -2.86 -7.67
CA ASN A 691 3.13 -3.58 -6.80
C ASN A 691 2.31 -4.20 -5.69
N ILE A 692 2.05 -5.50 -5.81
CA ILE A 692 1.07 -6.20 -4.97
C ILE A 692 1.72 -6.55 -3.64
N ASP A 693 1.32 -5.86 -2.58
CA ASP A 693 1.72 -6.16 -1.22
C ASP A 693 0.62 -5.73 -0.24
N PHE A 694 0.05 -6.69 0.47
CA PHE A 694 -0.99 -6.45 1.48
C PHE A 694 -0.43 -6.34 2.90
N THR A 695 0.83 -6.69 3.08
CA THR A 695 1.47 -6.66 4.41
C THR A 695 1.91 -5.24 4.74
N ASN A 696 2.76 -4.66 3.90
CA ASN A 696 3.35 -3.35 4.12
C ASN A 696 3.53 -2.57 2.81
N PRO A 697 2.47 -2.17 2.12
CA PRO A 697 2.58 -1.48 0.83
C PRO A 697 3.32 -0.13 0.90
N SER A 698 3.37 0.49 2.08
CA SER A 698 4.08 1.75 2.32
C SER A 698 5.60 1.62 2.42
N GLU A 699 6.14 0.40 2.52
CA GLU A 699 7.59 0.16 2.57
C GLU A 699 8.28 0.33 1.21
N PHE A 700 7.50 0.39 0.13
CA PHE A 700 8.05 0.52 -1.21
C PHE A 700 8.14 1.96 -1.68
N THR A 701 9.29 2.29 -2.27
CA THR A 701 9.48 3.51 -3.07
C THR A 701 9.81 3.11 -4.50
N LEU A 702 9.17 3.78 -5.44
CA LEU A 702 9.28 3.46 -6.85
C LEU A 702 9.99 4.61 -7.58
N TYR A 703 10.81 4.27 -8.56
CA TYR A 703 11.52 5.21 -9.42
C TYR A 703 11.38 4.78 -10.86
N GLN A 704 11.29 5.75 -11.76
CA GLN A 704 11.23 5.50 -13.20
C GLN A 704 12.42 6.10 -13.92
N ARG A 705 12.79 5.52 -15.05
CA ARG A 705 13.66 6.13 -16.04
C ARG A 705 13.44 5.58 -17.44
N ILE A 706 13.83 6.34 -18.44
CA ILE A 706 14.01 5.89 -19.81
C ILE A 706 15.48 6.13 -20.16
N PRO A 707 16.34 5.09 -20.17
CA PRO A 707 17.80 5.25 -20.35
C PRO A 707 18.19 6.06 -21.59
N SER A 708 17.48 5.90 -22.71
CA SER A 708 17.70 6.64 -23.95
C SER A 708 17.37 8.13 -23.89
N LYS A 709 16.67 8.59 -22.83
CA LYS A 709 16.31 10.01 -22.62
C LYS A 709 16.96 10.64 -21.41
N ASN A 710 16.99 9.91 -20.31
CA ASN A 710 17.57 10.37 -19.05
C ASN A 710 18.08 9.16 -18.25
N GLU A 711 19.33 9.20 -17.87
CA GLU A 711 19.94 8.15 -17.02
C GLU A 711 19.53 8.26 -15.55
N GLN A 712 19.07 9.44 -15.11
CA GLN A 712 18.68 9.65 -13.73
C GLN A 712 17.34 8.96 -13.39
N TRP A 713 17.28 8.39 -12.19
CA TRP A 713 16.07 7.83 -11.63
C TRP A 713 15.16 8.94 -11.06
N ILE A 714 13.93 9.02 -11.54
CA ILE A 714 12.93 9.99 -11.12
C ILE A 714 11.97 9.26 -10.15
N PRO A 715 11.76 9.77 -8.92
CA PRO A 715 10.83 9.13 -7.99
C PRO A 715 9.40 9.19 -8.52
N ILE A 716 8.71 8.06 -8.44
CA ILE A 716 7.27 7.96 -8.65
C ILE A 716 6.63 8.17 -7.28
N ARG A 717 5.86 9.24 -7.14
CA ARG A 717 5.13 9.51 -5.90
C ARG A 717 3.91 8.57 -5.80
N GLU A 718 2.82 8.97 -5.24
CA GLU A 718 1.64 8.14 -4.97
C GLU A 718 0.93 7.57 -6.22
N GLN A 719 1.29 8.01 -7.42
CA GLN A 719 0.66 7.56 -8.67
C GLN A 719 1.20 6.19 -9.09
N ARG A 720 0.28 5.27 -9.43
CA ARG A 720 0.59 3.96 -10.02
C ARG A 720 0.57 3.97 -11.55
N SER A 721 0.87 5.12 -12.12
CA SER A 721 0.88 5.30 -13.58
C SER A 721 1.89 6.33 -14.02
N ILE A 722 2.39 6.18 -15.24
CA ILE A 722 3.34 7.04 -15.88
C ILE A 722 2.72 7.57 -17.16
N ILE A 723 2.67 8.89 -17.30
CA ILE A 723 2.12 9.56 -18.49
C ILE A 723 3.27 9.97 -19.41
N PHE A 724 3.17 9.58 -20.65
CA PHE A 724 4.08 9.95 -21.73
C PHE A 724 3.41 10.93 -22.65
N SER A 725 4.12 12.00 -23.03
CA SER A 725 3.68 12.97 -24.03
C SER A 725 4.82 13.30 -24.98
N GLY A 726 4.49 13.43 -26.28
CA GLY A 726 5.44 13.89 -27.29
C GLY A 726 6.66 12.99 -27.49
N LEU A 727 6.55 11.68 -27.32
CA LEU A 727 7.61 10.73 -27.66
C LEU A 727 7.80 10.70 -29.18
N ARG A 728 9.04 10.83 -29.64
CA ARG A 728 9.39 10.69 -31.06
C ARG A 728 9.33 9.21 -31.45
N PRO A 729 9.13 8.91 -32.75
CA PRO A 729 9.24 7.55 -33.25
C PRO A 729 10.60 6.91 -32.90
N GLY A 730 10.57 5.66 -32.43
CA GLY A 730 11.75 4.91 -32.02
C GLY A 730 11.47 3.85 -30.96
N ASN A 731 12.52 3.14 -30.59
CA ASN A 731 12.49 2.12 -29.55
C ASN A 731 12.91 2.71 -28.20
N TYR A 732 12.17 2.43 -27.18
CA TYR A 732 12.38 2.88 -25.81
C TYR A 732 12.27 1.73 -24.83
N GLU A 733 12.93 1.86 -23.70
CA GLU A 733 12.78 0.96 -22.57
C GLU A 733 12.32 1.78 -21.36
N LEU A 734 11.10 1.53 -20.89
CA LEU A 734 10.66 2.05 -19.60
C LEU A 734 11.17 1.14 -18.50
N GLN A 735 11.95 1.69 -17.58
CA GLN A 735 12.44 0.97 -16.40
C GLN A 735 11.79 1.53 -15.15
N VAL A 736 11.23 0.63 -14.33
CA VAL A 736 10.74 0.93 -12.98
C VAL A 736 11.60 0.16 -11.98
N ARG A 737 12.24 0.93 -11.08
CA ARG A 737 13.02 0.39 -9.98
C ARG A 737 12.16 0.38 -8.72
N VAL A 738 12.01 -0.78 -8.12
CA VAL A 738 11.33 -0.98 -6.86
C VAL A 738 12.37 -1.03 -5.75
N MET A 739 12.22 -0.16 -4.78
CA MET A 739 13.05 -0.14 -3.56
C MET A 739 12.17 -0.49 -2.38
N ARG A 740 12.59 -1.42 -1.54
CA ARG A 740 11.93 -1.75 -0.27
C ARG A 740 12.83 -1.29 0.87
N ASN A 741 12.32 -0.38 1.70
CA ASN A 741 13.08 0.15 2.84
C ASN A 741 14.51 0.63 2.48
N GLY A 742 14.66 1.23 1.27
CA GLY A 742 15.94 1.72 0.76
C GLY A 742 16.82 0.67 0.08
N GLN A 743 16.48 -0.61 0.11
CA GLN A 743 17.16 -1.67 -0.64
C GLN A 743 16.54 -1.89 -2.01
N LEU A 744 17.37 -2.25 -3.00
CA LEU A 744 16.88 -2.62 -4.32
C LEU A 744 16.15 -3.96 -4.23
N ASP A 745 14.86 -3.96 -4.54
CA ASP A 745 14.03 -5.16 -4.60
C ASP A 745 13.95 -5.71 -6.03
N GLY A 746 13.87 -4.82 -7.04
CA GLY A 746 13.89 -5.22 -8.44
C GLY A 746 13.93 -4.04 -9.41
N ILE A 747 14.32 -4.35 -10.67
CA ILE A 747 14.17 -3.44 -11.80
C ILE A 747 13.34 -4.15 -12.86
N HIS A 748 12.21 -3.55 -13.20
CA HIS A 748 11.27 -4.08 -14.19
C HIS A 748 11.33 -3.24 -15.44
N THR A 749 11.56 -3.87 -16.59
CA THR A 749 11.72 -3.23 -17.89
C THR A 749 10.53 -3.53 -18.79
N LEU A 750 10.01 -2.51 -19.46
CA LEU A 750 8.95 -2.61 -20.45
C LEU A 750 9.46 -2.03 -21.77
N PRO A 751 9.68 -2.86 -22.80
CA PRO A 751 10.02 -2.38 -24.12
C PRO A 751 8.85 -1.65 -24.75
N MET A 752 9.11 -0.53 -25.44
CA MET A 752 8.11 0.28 -26.12
C MET A 752 8.61 0.68 -27.51
N GLU A 753 7.82 0.41 -28.53
CA GLU A 753 8.05 0.87 -29.89
C GLU A 753 7.04 1.95 -30.26
N VAL A 754 7.49 3.17 -30.50
CA VAL A 754 6.67 4.26 -31.05
C VAL A 754 6.83 4.26 -32.55
N LYS A 755 5.77 3.94 -33.29
CA LYS A 755 5.78 3.89 -34.75
C LYS A 755 5.91 5.28 -35.37
N ALA A 756 6.67 5.34 -36.47
CA ALA A 756 6.77 6.53 -37.29
C ALA A 756 5.64 6.55 -38.33
N PHE A 757 5.18 7.75 -38.68
CA PHE A 757 4.41 7.89 -39.93
C PHE A 757 5.28 7.51 -41.12
N PHE A 758 4.65 7.02 -42.23
CA PHE A 758 5.37 6.62 -43.40
C PHE A 758 6.27 7.73 -43.97
N PHE A 759 5.84 9.02 -43.85
CA PHE A 759 6.61 10.17 -44.32
C PHE A 759 7.79 10.56 -43.40
N GLU A 760 7.84 10.05 -42.18
CA GLU A 760 8.94 10.22 -41.23
C GLU A 760 10.02 9.16 -41.42
N MET A 761 9.71 8.07 -42.13
CA MET A 761 10.65 6.96 -42.34
C MET A 761 11.80 7.38 -43.29
N ILE A 762 12.98 6.89 -43.02
CA ILE A 762 14.21 7.24 -43.76
C ILE A 762 14.05 6.96 -45.27
N TRP A 763 13.43 5.84 -45.64
CA TRP A 763 13.21 5.49 -47.02
C TRP A 763 12.34 6.53 -47.75
N PHE A 764 11.28 7.05 -47.11
CA PHE A 764 10.43 8.06 -47.71
C PHE A 764 11.18 9.38 -47.87
N ARG A 765 11.95 9.81 -46.83
CA ARG A 765 12.81 11.00 -46.92
C ARG A 765 13.84 10.86 -48.02
N LEU A 766 14.45 9.69 -48.21
CA LEU A 766 15.36 9.40 -49.30
C LEU A 766 14.68 9.47 -50.67
N ILE A 767 13.44 9.00 -50.81
CA ILE A 767 12.64 9.12 -52.04
C ILE A 767 12.40 10.63 -52.32
N VAL A 768 11.95 11.40 -51.33
CA VAL A 768 11.73 12.84 -51.52
C VAL A 768 13.01 13.57 -51.91
N VAL A 769 14.13 13.25 -51.25
CA VAL A 769 15.44 13.83 -51.61
C VAL A 769 15.85 13.42 -53.00
N SER A 770 15.66 12.14 -53.38
CA SER A 770 15.96 11.64 -54.71
C SER A 770 15.12 12.30 -55.80
N LEU A 771 13.82 12.49 -55.56
CA LEU A 771 12.93 13.23 -56.42
C LEU A 771 13.34 14.71 -56.57
N ALA A 772 13.76 15.34 -55.47
CA ALA A 772 14.27 16.71 -55.47
C ALA A 772 15.59 16.80 -56.25
N CYS A 773 16.48 15.81 -56.10
CA CYS A 773 17.74 15.74 -56.89
C CYS A 773 17.47 15.54 -58.38
N ILE A 774 16.51 14.62 -58.73
CA ILE A 774 16.10 14.39 -60.11
C ILE A 774 15.49 15.68 -60.69
N LEU A 775 14.64 16.36 -59.94
CA LEU A 775 14.04 17.64 -60.36
C LEU A 775 15.12 18.69 -60.59
N ALA A 776 16.07 18.80 -59.64
CA ALA A 776 17.21 19.71 -59.75
C ALA A 776 18.06 19.39 -60.99
N TYR A 777 18.30 18.08 -61.26
CA TYR A 777 18.99 17.62 -62.47
C TYR A 777 18.26 18.07 -63.76
N PHE A 778 16.93 17.88 -63.80
CA PHE A 778 16.15 18.36 -64.94
C PHE A 778 16.18 19.89 -65.11
N ILE A 779 16.10 20.63 -63.99
CA ILE A 779 16.22 22.10 -64.02
C ILE A 779 17.60 22.51 -64.55
N VAL A 780 18.67 21.91 -64.02
CA VAL A 780 20.04 22.24 -64.44
C VAL A 780 20.25 21.88 -65.93
N THR A 781 19.79 20.71 -66.36
CA THR A 781 19.85 20.28 -67.74
C THR A 781 19.02 21.19 -68.69
N TYR A 782 17.82 21.59 -68.22
CA TYR A 782 16.99 22.55 -68.93
C TYR A 782 17.65 23.89 -69.04
N ILE A 783 18.24 24.47 -67.96
CA ILE A 783 19.00 25.73 -67.95
C ILE A 783 20.21 25.60 -68.87
N ALA A 784 20.94 24.48 -68.81
CA ALA A 784 22.08 24.24 -69.70
C ALA A 784 21.65 24.20 -71.18
N LYS A 785 20.50 23.52 -71.45
CA LYS A 785 19.94 23.46 -72.78
C LYS A 785 19.49 24.84 -73.33
N VAL A 786 18.84 25.62 -72.42
CA VAL A 786 18.47 27.03 -72.72
C VAL A 786 19.74 27.89 -72.98
N LYS A 787 20.76 27.67 -72.13
CA LYS A 787 22.04 28.41 -72.30
C LYS A 787 22.77 28.05 -73.60
N VAL A 788 22.73 26.73 -73.97
CA VAL A 788 23.28 26.28 -75.24
C VAL A 788 22.41 26.80 -76.38
N ASN A 789 21.10 26.79 -76.31
CA ASN A 789 20.22 27.40 -77.31
C ASN A 789 20.43 28.87 -77.50
N ASN A 790 20.54 29.64 -76.35
CA ASN A 790 20.82 31.04 -76.39
C ASN A 790 22.20 31.37 -76.98
N THR A 791 23.19 30.45 -76.74
CA THR A 791 24.52 30.61 -77.33
C THR A 791 24.46 30.26 -78.84
N LEU A 792 23.67 29.24 -79.19
CA LEU A 792 23.39 28.92 -80.61
C LEU A 792 22.65 30.07 -81.31
N GLU A 793 21.62 30.61 -80.61
CA GLU A 793 20.87 31.80 -81.14
C GLU A 793 21.77 33.02 -81.33
N LYS A 794 22.68 33.26 -80.37
CA LYS A 794 23.70 34.32 -80.52
C LYS A 794 24.62 34.03 -81.69
N LEU A 795 25.03 32.77 -81.86
CA LEU A 795 25.89 32.38 -82.97
C LEU A 795 25.11 32.48 -84.31
N VAL A 796 23.81 32.10 -84.28
CA VAL A 796 22.91 32.32 -85.44
C VAL A 796 22.61 33.79 -85.71
N GLN A 797 22.43 34.60 -84.65
CA GLN A 797 22.31 36.06 -84.80
C GLN A 797 23.53 36.74 -85.32
N GLU A 798 24.77 36.37 -84.91
CA GLU A 798 26.02 36.87 -85.52
C GLU A 798 26.16 36.54 -87.00
N ARG A 799 25.65 35.35 -87.38
CA ARG A 799 25.64 34.93 -88.79
C ARG A 799 24.47 35.60 -89.58
N THR A 800 23.37 35.95 -88.84
CA THR A 800 22.16 36.55 -89.53
C THR A 800 22.31 38.05 -89.58
N LEU A 801 23.14 38.68 -88.75
CA LEU A 801 23.46 40.13 -88.80
C LEU A 801 24.35 40.47 -90.03
N GLU A 802 25.06 39.50 -90.54
CA GLU A 802 25.70 39.69 -91.86
C GLU A 802 24.71 39.62 -93.04
N LEU A 803 23.51 39.16 -92.78
CA LEU A 803 22.52 39.04 -93.88
C LEU A 803 21.25 39.94 -93.70
N SER A 804 21.24 40.83 -92.71
CA SER A 804 20.05 41.62 -92.36
C SER A 804 20.33 43.15 -92.33
N SER A 805 20.83 43.70 -93.39
CA SER A 805 20.73 45.17 -93.67
C SER A 805 19.37 45.57 -94.27
N THR A 806 18.42 44.65 -94.27
CA THR A 806 17.10 44.89 -94.91
C THR A 806 15.82 44.63 -94.04
N ASN A 807 15.95 44.44 -92.68
CA ASN A 807 14.74 44.08 -91.90
C ASN A 807 14.51 44.97 -90.63
N ASP A 808 14.89 46.24 -90.71
CA ASP A 808 14.66 47.16 -89.54
C ASP A 808 13.28 47.75 -89.44
N LEU A 809 12.36 47.29 -90.29
CA LEU A 809 10.98 47.75 -90.25
C LEU A 809 9.98 46.79 -89.50
N LEU A 810 10.44 45.61 -89.06
CA LEU A 810 9.56 44.65 -88.43
C LEU A 810 9.73 44.60 -86.90
N LYS A 811 10.63 45.40 -86.33
CA LYS A 811 10.99 45.30 -84.89
C LYS A 811 10.10 46.12 -83.93
N GLU A 812 9.33 47.09 -84.45
CA GLU A 812 8.48 47.91 -83.60
C GLU A 812 7.13 47.24 -83.14
N ALA A 813 6.76 46.23 -83.82
CA ALA A 813 5.48 45.53 -83.49
C ALA A 813 5.60 44.44 -82.44
N LEU A 814 6.81 43.90 -82.22
CA LEU A 814 7.00 42.74 -81.34
C LEU A 814 7.23 43.12 -79.87
N THR A 815 7.66 44.33 -79.59
CA THR A 815 7.94 44.75 -78.22
C THR A 815 6.73 45.00 -77.35
N LYS A 816 5.55 45.04 -77.94
CA LYS A 816 4.28 45.34 -77.26
C LYS A 816 3.59 44.07 -76.70
N ILE A 817 3.96 42.89 -77.24
CA ILE A 817 3.31 41.61 -76.89
C ILE A 817 4.04 40.91 -75.73
N GLU A 818 5.36 41.13 -75.56
CA GLU A 818 6.18 40.44 -74.55
C GLU A 818 5.93 40.96 -73.11
N SER A 819 5.56 42.27 -72.93
CA SER A 819 5.30 42.85 -71.65
C SER A 819 3.99 42.39 -70.99
N GLN A 820 3.04 41.88 -71.82
CA GLN A 820 1.76 41.36 -71.30
C GLN A 820 1.82 39.91 -70.79
N ASN A 821 2.77 39.13 -71.27
CA ASN A 821 2.86 37.71 -70.84
C ASN A 821 3.63 37.51 -69.55
N TYR A 822 4.48 38.45 -69.08
CA TYR A 822 5.23 38.29 -67.83
C TYR A 822 4.34 38.49 -66.60
N SER A 823 3.40 39.40 -66.64
CA SER A 823 2.49 39.71 -65.53
C SER A 823 1.51 38.59 -65.23
N LEU A 824 1.17 37.76 -66.22
CA LEU A 824 0.20 36.61 -66.05
C LEU A 824 0.82 35.40 -65.37
N LYS A 825 2.12 35.18 -65.55
CA LYS A 825 2.80 33.97 -64.94
C LYS A 825 3.01 34.14 -63.44
N GLU A 826 3.26 35.32 -62.95
CA GLU A 826 3.51 35.60 -61.53
C GLU A 826 2.23 35.48 -60.68
N ILE A 827 1.09 35.87 -61.23
CA ILE A 827 -0.23 35.75 -60.55
C ILE A 827 -0.66 34.28 -60.42
N THR A 828 -0.35 33.45 -61.43
CA THR A 828 -0.73 32.03 -61.45
C THR A 828 0.06 31.20 -60.44
N TRP A 829 1.33 31.57 -60.17
CA TRP A 829 2.17 30.90 -59.18
C TRP A 829 1.74 31.20 -57.76
N GLN A 830 1.46 32.45 -57.43
CA GLN A 830 0.99 32.86 -56.08
C GLN A 830 -0.41 32.31 -55.75
N GLN A 831 -1.28 32.23 -56.72
CA GLN A 831 -2.62 31.64 -56.54
C GLN A 831 -2.57 30.15 -56.23
N SER A 832 -1.68 29.38 -56.83
CA SER A 832 -1.54 27.94 -56.60
C SER A 832 -1.08 27.59 -55.17
N HIS A 833 -0.19 28.40 -54.59
CA HIS A 833 0.37 28.10 -53.26
C HIS A 833 -0.57 28.46 -52.11
N LEU A 834 -1.27 29.63 -52.20
CA LEU A 834 -2.15 30.11 -51.15
C LEU A 834 -3.44 29.26 -51.02
N VAL A 835 -3.91 28.68 -52.13
CA VAL A 835 -5.13 27.88 -52.15
C VAL A 835 -4.89 26.40 -51.80
N ARG A 836 -3.68 25.90 -52.01
CA ARG A 836 -3.39 24.46 -51.84
C ARG A 836 -3.49 23.98 -50.39
N ALA A 837 -3.02 24.76 -49.42
CA ALA A 837 -3.03 24.32 -48.00
C ALA A 837 -4.45 24.17 -47.42
N PRO A 838 -5.33 25.20 -47.52
CA PRO A 838 -6.70 25.04 -47.01
C PRO A 838 -7.52 24.04 -47.83
N LEU A 839 -7.27 23.90 -49.15
CA LEU A 839 -7.92 22.91 -49.96
C LEU A 839 -7.57 21.48 -49.54
N THR A 840 -6.28 21.20 -49.25
CA THR A 840 -5.82 19.88 -48.75
C THR A 840 -6.45 19.57 -47.39
N LYS A 841 -6.58 20.58 -46.52
CA LYS A 841 -7.24 20.43 -45.23
C LYS A 841 -8.74 20.15 -45.37
N ALA A 842 -9.44 20.85 -46.27
CA ALA A 842 -10.84 20.61 -46.54
C ALA A 842 -11.10 19.22 -47.11
N LEU A 843 -10.25 18.75 -48.03
CA LEU A 843 -10.31 17.41 -48.59
C LEU A 843 -10.08 16.30 -47.53
N GLY A 844 -9.08 16.50 -46.63
CA GLY A 844 -8.82 15.60 -45.53
C GLY A 844 -10.03 15.49 -44.58
N LEU A 845 -10.59 16.61 -44.21
CA LEU A 845 -11.79 16.67 -43.36
C LEU A 845 -13.04 16.10 -44.05
N THR A 846 -13.18 16.28 -45.36
CA THR A 846 -14.29 15.71 -46.16
C THR A 846 -14.14 14.18 -46.24
N HIS A 847 -12.92 13.67 -46.36
CA HIS A 847 -12.64 12.23 -46.28
C HIS A 847 -13.03 11.62 -44.95
N LEU A 848 -12.72 12.31 -43.85
CA LEU A 848 -13.16 11.94 -42.50
C LEU A 848 -14.68 11.96 -42.37
N LEU A 849 -15.35 12.92 -42.99
CA LEU A 849 -16.80 13.02 -42.97
C LEU A 849 -17.51 11.89 -43.77
N ILE A 850 -16.97 11.55 -44.94
CA ILE A 850 -17.48 10.48 -45.79
C ILE A 850 -17.30 9.10 -45.10
N ASN A 851 -16.17 8.88 -44.46
CA ASN A 851 -15.86 7.63 -43.80
C ASN A 851 -16.17 7.67 -42.29
N TYR A 852 -16.99 8.61 -41.82
CA TYR A 852 -17.29 8.83 -40.42
C TYR A 852 -17.70 7.57 -39.63
N PRO A 853 -18.43 6.61 -40.18
CA PRO A 853 -18.71 5.35 -39.44
C PRO A 853 -17.48 4.52 -39.13
N LYS A 854 -16.43 4.63 -39.95
CA LYS A 854 -15.17 3.88 -39.78
C LYS A 854 -14.18 4.57 -38.84
N TYR A 855 -14.34 5.89 -38.62
CA TYR A 855 -13.43 6.73 -37.81
C TYR A 855 -14.11 7.40 -36.62
N LYS A 856 -15.26 6.86 -36.15
CA LYS A 856 -16.06 7.40 -35.03
C LYS A 856 -15.27 7.56 -33.73
N GLU A 857 -14.12 6.86 -33.61
CA GLU A 857 -13.23 6.87 -32.43
C GLU A 857 -12.21 8.03 -32.41
N VAL A 858 -12.16 8.85 -33.44
CA VAL A 858 -11.17 9.96 -33.54
C VAL A 858 -11.57 11.19 -32.69
N GLY A 859 -12.58 11.06 -31.82
CA GLY A 859 -12.90 12.07 -30.81
C GLY A 859 -13.59 13.34 -31.29
N LYS A 860 -13.91 13.42 -32.60
CA LYS A 860 -14.67 14.55 -33.17
C LYS A 860 -16.04 14.11 -33.62
N SER A 861 -17.09 14.82 -33.23
CA SER A 861 -18.43 14.56 -33.75
C SER A 861 -18.53 14.89 -35.23
N LYS A 862 -19.48 14.27 -35.92
CA LYS A 862 -19.75 14.53 -37.35
C LYS A 862 -20.02 16.02 -37.62
N ASP A 863 -20.66 16.69 -36.67
CA ASP A 863 -20.97 18.11 -36.77
C ASP A 863 -19.76 19.00 -36.54
N GLN A 864 -18.81 18.58 -35.68
CA GLN A 864 -17.54 19.26 -35.53
C GLN A 864 -16.68 19.19 -36.79
N VAL A 865 -16.64 18.03 -37.46
CA VAL A 865 -15.92 17.88 -38.73
C VAL A 865 -16.56 18.73 -39.82
N LYS A 866 -17.93 18.78 -39.89
CA LYS A 866 -18.66 19.67 -40.81
C LYS A 866 -18.32 21.13 -40.55
N LYS A 867 -18.29 21.54 -39.27
CA LYS A 867 -17.98 22.93 -38.90
C LYS A 867 -16.56 23.29 -39.31
N GLU A 868 -15.58 22.43 -39.08
CA GLU A 868 -14.19 22.65 -39.48
C GLU A 868 -14.02 22.69 -41.01
N ILE A 869 -14.81 21.92 -41.78
CA ILE A 869 -14.87 22.02 -43.23
C ILE A 869 -15.39 23.40 -43.63
N LEU A 870 -16.50 23.83 -43.00
CA LEU A 870 -17.13 25.12 -43.33
C LEU A 870 -16.15 26.29 -43.04
N GLU A 871 -15.50 26.29 -41.87
CA GLU A 871 -14.51 27.28 -41.51
C GLU A 871 -13.28 27.28 -42.46
N THR A 872 -12.88 26.10 -42.93
CA THR A 872 -11.75 25.98 -43.87
C THR A 872 -12.18 26.45 -45.29
N LEU A 873 -13.42 26.21 -45.67
CA LEU A 873 -13.98 26.72 -46.92
C LEU A 873 -14.18 28.22 -46.89
N GLU A 874 -14.58 28.80 -45.74
CA GLU A 874 -14.67 30.26 -45.55
C GLU A 874 -13.28 30.92 -45.62
N GLN A 875 -12.26 30.26 -45.05
CA GLN A 875 -10.87 30.71 -45.20
C GLN A 875 -10.42 30.66 -46.68
N LEU A 876 -10.81 29.63 -47.40
CA LEU A 876 -10.50 29.49 -48.82
C LEU A 876 -11.20 30.56 -49.64
N ASP A 877 -12.50 30.84 -49.41
CA ASP A 877 -13.27 31.87 -50.05
C ASP A 877 -12.66 33.25 -49.77
N LYS A 878 -12.23 33.50 -48.53
CA LYS A 878 -11.54 34.75 -48.17
C LYS A 878 -10.22 34.94 -48.96
N ILE A 879 -9.41 33.90 -49.05
CA ILE A 879 -8.14 33.88 -49.81
C ILE A 879 -8.42 34.12 -51.30
N VAL A 880 -9.46 33.50 -51.86
CA VAL A 880 -9.86 33.66 -53.24
C VAL A 880 -10.35 35.10 -53.51
N ARG A 881 -11.15 35.65 -52.63
CA ARG A 881 -11.58 37.06 -52.74
C ARG A 881 -10.45 38.08 -52.59
N GLU A 882 -9.53 37.85 -51.67
CA GLU A 882 -8.36 38.73 -51.52
C GLU A 882 -7.42 38.64 -52.71
N THR A 883 -7.22 37.43 -53.29
CA THR A 883 -6.45 37.26 -54.52
C THR A 883 -7.14 37.84 -55.74
N HIS A 884 -8.50 37.72 -55.81
CA HIS A 884 -9.29 38.38 -56.89
C HIS A 884 -9.17 39.91 -56.80
N LYS A 885 -9.34 40.51 -55.60
CA LYS A 885 -9.15 41.97 -55.38
C LYS A 885 -7.75 42.45 -55.77
N ARG A 886 -6.70 41.66 -55.44
CA ARG A 886 -5.32 41.99 -55.84
C ARG A 886 -5.14 41.89 -57.34
N SER A 887 -5.80 40.91 -58.00
CA SER A 887 -5.75 40.78 -59.44
C SER A 887 -6.46 41.95 -60.12
N GLU A 888 -7.62 42.38 -59.60
CA GLU A 888 -8.35 43.54 -60.16
C GLU A 888 -7.58 44.87 -59.90
N SER A 889 -6.94 45.04 -58.76
CA SER A 889 -6.15 46.24 -58.47
C SER A 889 -4.89 46.36 -59.36
N LEU A 890 -4.37 45.23 -59.82
CA LEU A 890 -3.24 45.21 -60.77
C LEU A 890 -3.66 45.40 -62.22
N VAL A 891 -4.93 45.08 -62.58
CA VAL A 891 -5.46 45.35 -63.93
C VAL A 891 -5.92 46.83 -64.07
N ASN A 892 -6.40 47.44 -62.97
CA ASN A 892 -6.92 48.82 -62.96
C ASN A 892 -5.86 49.93 -62.74
N ASN A 893 -4.61 49.50 -62.42
CA ASN A 893 -3.49 50.46 -62.28
C ASN A 893 -2.59 50.57 -63.54
N LYS A 894 -3.17 50.37 -64.70
CA LYS A 894 -2.52 50.71 -66.01
C LYS A 894 -3.31 51.70 -66.80
#